data_cdac533234a84860d69ca52a51defb37
#
_entry.id   cdac533234a84860d69ca52a51defb37
#
_cell.length_a   1.000
_cell.length_b   1.000
_cell.length_c   1.000
_cell.angle_alpha   90.00
_cell.angle_beta   90.00
_cell.angle_gamma   90.00
#
_symmetry.space_group_name_H-M   'P 1'
#
loop_
_entity.id
_entity.type
_entity.pdbx_description
1 polymer ?
#
loop_
_entity_poly.entity_id
_entity_poly.type
_entity_poly.pdbx_seq_one_letter_code
_entity_poly.pdbx_strand_id
1 'polypeptide(L)'
;VAGGGEKADFRLSFTSTNQTGVVPGSDYNKYAFSVNAGMNFTKNFTGRISAQYIRSDSEGRPAQGANDSNLLIPLINGLPRTIDIHDIQKNWVDENGKQITLDPEGKSNNPYWIINKNKFTNNLDRMIGNITLTYKPIEGLTITNNAGTDFYTEGRRKVYAKGTVGALNGKFQTWNLYKRIINNDLMVSYEKTFANDYHFKVMMGHNLYQEEWKNENVQAQNLVVDGLYTYTNAKSTTPVNYYEKKRLVGLYGDISLGYKDMLFVNVTGRNDWSSTLPINNRSYFYPSISGSFIFTELMENKDILNFGKVRLSYANVGSDEDPYNLAFKYTPASTYFLQYLGNVNTFPHMGLVGFTGPRVLPNENLKPQNQSSFEVGADLRFFGGKIRLDMTYYSNITKNQIVSIDVPLSTGYFANNINAGKIANKGVEVTLGLTPVETRDFKWDLDATFASNKQTVEELAEGLDEYTLTSGLSGLQIKAAKGDSFGLYGTGWKRDDQGNYVINSKTGLRETVNNVRLGDVYPDFTMGINNTFTYKGVTLSFLIDIRHGGSLYSETVANLRSSGLAAETIAHREDASFIEPGVILQDDGTYRPNDVPVKSMQDYWQHISNSSNNEGNIYNASFVKLREVQLSYSFPRKWFKSFFVKSLDLGFEARNLWIIKDHVPHIDPEANFFGPSQIGGGVEFNSIPS
;
A
#
# COMPACT_ATOMS: atom_id res chain seq x y z
N VAL A 1 9.00 -25.81 -18.74
CA VAL A 1 9.80 -26.43 -19.79
C VAL A 1 10.50 -25.35 -20.59
N ALA A 2 11.76 -25.53 -20.88
CA ALA A 2 12.52 -24.61 -21.71
C ALA A 2 13.35 -25.41 -22.75
N GLY A 3 13.53 -24.82 -23.92
CA GLY A 3 14.36 -25.38 -24.98
C GLY A 3 14.83 -24.29 -25.93
N GLY A 4 15.87 -24.59 -26.69
CA GLY A 4 16.37 -23.61 -27.65
C GLY A 4 17.57 -24.11 -28.44
N GLY A 5 17.89 -23.34 -29.47
CA GLY A 5 19.04 -23.52 -30.35
C GLY A 5 19.46 -22.18 -30.93
N GLU A 6 20.33 -22.16 -31.93
CA GLU A 6 20.87 -20.93 -32.51
C GLU A 6 19.80 -19.98 -33.08
N LYS A 7 18.68 -20.53 -33.57
CA LYS A 7 17.64 -19.75 -34.27
C LYS A 7 16.47 -19.37 -33.40
N ALA A 8 16.16 -20.15 -32.36
CA ALA A 8 14.99 -19.90 -31.52
C ALA A 8 15.20 -20.47 -30.12
N ASP A 9 14.59 -19.82 -29.14
CA ASP A 9 14.48 -20.27 -27.76
C ASP A 9 13.04 -20.11 -27.26
N PHE A 10 12.65 -20.96 -26.32
CA PHE A 10 11.36 -20.84 -25.66
C PHE A 10 11.40 -21.32 -24.21
N ARG A 11 10.50 -20.76 -23.41
CA ARG A 11 10.20 -21.18 -22.06
C ARG A 11 8.69 -21.17 -21.84
N LEU A 12 8.16 -22.28 -21.40
CA LEU A 12 6.78 -22.44 -20.96
C LEU A 12 6.78 -22.69 -19.46
N SER A 13 5.95 -21.98 -18.71
CA SER A 13 5.77 -22.22 -17.28
C SER A 13 4.30 -22.21 -16.91
N PHE A 14 3.97 -23.07 -15.96
CA PHE A 14 2.67 -23.12 -15.32
C PHE A 14 2.88 -23.02 -13.79
N THR A 15 2.11 -22.17 -13.15
CA THR A 15 2.13 -22.01 -11.70
C THR A 15 0.72 -22.16 -11.18
N SER A 16 0.56 -22.99 -10.14
CA SER A 16 -0.68 -23.13 -9.38
C SER A 16 -0.40 -22.70 -7.94
N THR A 17 -1.24 -21.82 -7.41
CA THR A 17 -1.23 -21.41 -6.02
C THR A 17 -2.60 -21.71 -5.44
N ASN A 18 -2.66 -22.48 -4.35
CA ASN A 18 -3.87 -22.75 -3.60
C ASN A 18 -3.58 -22.33 -2.17
N GLN A 19 -4.38 -21.42 -1.63
CA GLN A 19 -4.19 -20.86 -0.31
C GLN A 19 -5.51 -20.80 0.41
N THR A 20 -5.50 -21.19 1.69
CA THR A 20 -6.60 -21.00 2.63
C THR A 20 -6.21 -19.89 3.61
N GLY A 21 -7.14 -19.03 3.95
CA GLY A 21 -6.91 -17.97 4.94
C GLY A 21 -7.14 -18.46 6.37
N VAL A 22 -6.80 -17.61 7.33
CA VAL A 22 -7.01 -17.88 8.78
C VAL A 22 -8.49 -17.90 9.16
N VAL A 23 -9.36 -17.24 8.39
CA VAL A 23 -10.81 -17.26 8.57
C VAL A 23 -11.37 -18.47 7.83
N PRO A 24 -12.18 -19.33 8.51
CA PRO A 24 -12.79 -20.49 7.85
C PRO A 24 -13.60 -20.11 6.63
N GLY A 25 -13.42 -20.86 5.53
CA GLY A 25 -14.09 -20.62 4.23
C GLY A 25 -13.54 -19.43 3.45
N SER A 26 -12.35 -18.95 3.78
CA SER A 26 -11.62 -18.00 2.94
C SER A 26 -10.56 -18.72 2.11
N ASP A 27 -10.76 -18.71 0.78
CA ASP A 27 -9.93 -19.46 -0.16
C ASP A 27 -9.44 -18.53 -1.28
N TYR A 28 -8.23 -18.81 -1.77
CA TYR A 28 -7.64 -18.16 -2.93
C TYR A 28 -6.95 -19.17 -3.83
N ASN A 29 -7.36 -19.22 -5.08
CA ASN A 29 -6.76 -20.07 -6.10
C ASN A 29 -6.24 -19.21 -7.24
N LYS A 30 -5.01 -19.46 -7.70
CA LYS A 30 -4.41 -18.75 -8.82
C LYS A 30 -3.71 -19.75 -9.74
N TYR A 31 -3.98 -19.61 -11.02
CA TYR A 31 -3.33 -20.35 -12.10
C TYR A 31 -2.68 -19.36 -13.04
N ALA A 32 -1.39 -19.51 -13.29
CA ALA A 32 -0.66 -18.68 -14.23
C ALA A 32 0.06 -19.54 -15.28
N PHE A 33 -0.22 -19.23 -16.54
CA PHE A 33 0.47 -19.83 -17.67
C PHE A 33 1.30 -18.76 -18.37
N SER A 34 2.60 -19.02 -18.59
CA SER A 34 3.50 -18.06 -19.21
C SER A 34 4.26 -18.69 -20.36
N VAL A 35 4.38 -17.92 -21.44
CA VAL A 35 5.14 -18.25 -22.64
C VAL A 35 6.16 -17.13 -22.85
N ASN A 36 7.42 -17.50 -22.99
CA ASN A 36 8.48 -16.61 -23.47
C ASN A 36 9.17 -17.32 -24.64
N ALA A 37 9.23 -16.65 -25.78
CA ALA A 37 9.89 -17.21 -26.95
C ALA A 37 10.69 -16.13 -27.68
N GLY A 38 11.82 -16.50 -28.22
CA GLY A 38 12.69 -15.67 -29.05
C GLY A 38 12.98 -16.35 -30.38
N MET A 39 13.07 -15.57 -31.42
CA MET A 39 13.43 -16.04 -32.76
C MET A 39 14.38 -15.08 -33.48
N ASN A 40 15.44 -15.61 -34.01
CA ASN A 40 16.35 -14.92 -34.92
C ASN A 40 15.87 -15.17 -36.36
N PHE A 41 15.08 -14.24 -36.92
CA PHE A 41 14.57 -14.35 -38.30
C PHE A 41 15.71 -14.26 -39.29
N THR A 42 16.65 -13.37 -39.03
CA THR A 42 17.92 -13.22 -39.75
C THR A 42 19.03 -12.87 -38.74
N LYS A 43 20.28 -12.73 -39.21
CA LYS A 43 21.40 -12.27 -38.38
C LYS A 43 21.15 -10.85 -37.79
N ASN A 44 20.33 -10.05 -38.47
CA ASN A 44 20.11 -8.64 -38.14
C ASN A 44 18.69 -8.37 -37.64
N PHE A 45 17.79 -9.35 -37.66
CA PHE A 45 16.40 -9.17 -37.23
C PHE A 45 15.97 -10.26 -36.27
N THR A 46 15.59 -9.84 -35.08
CA THR A 46 15.14 -10.74 -34.00
C THR A 46 13.78 -10.32 -33.47
N GLY A 47 13.01 -11.28 -33.02
CA GLY A 47 11.73 -11.04 -32.34
C GLY A 47 11.65 -11.83 -31.06
N ARG A 48 11.06 -11.24 -30.02
CA ARG A 48 10.73 -11.89 -28.77
C ARG A 48 9.28 -11.65 -28.42
N ILE A 49 8.63 -12.66 -27.88
CA ILE A 49 7.29 -12.58 -27.31
C ILE A 49 7.34 -13.05 -25.86
N SER A 50 6.70 -12.31 -24.97
CA SER A 50 6.39 -12.73 -23.62
C SER A 50 4.89 -12.58 -23.40
N ALA A 51 4.21 -13.65 -22.99
CA ALA A 51 2.79 -13.62 -22.70
C ALA A 51 2.52 -14.40 -21.42
N GLN A 52 1.66 -13.86 -20.58
CA GLN A 52 1.19 -14.51 -19.36
C GLN A 52 -0.32 -14.34 -19.24
N TYR A 53 -1.00 -15.48 -19.08
CA TYR A 53 -2.40 -15.52 -18.69
C TYR A 53 -2.53 -15.94 -17.24
N ILE A 54 -3.34 -15.20 -16.49
CA ILE A 54 -3.57 -15.42 -15.06
C ILE A 54 -5.07 -15.53 -14.83
N ARG A 55 -5.48 -16.64 -14.21
CA ARG A 55 -6.80 -16.81 -13.64
C ARG A 55 -6.67 -16.86 -12.13
N SER A 56 -7.44 -16.04 -11.40
CA SER A 56 -7.55 -16.19 -9.95
C SER A 56 -8.99 -16.10 -9.49
N ASP A 57 -9.32 -16.94 -8.52
CA ASP A 57 -10.63 -17.02 -7.89
C ASP A 57 -10.44 -16.94 -6.37
N SER A 58 -11.24 -16.13 -5.68
CA SER A 58 -11.29 -16.08 -4.23
C SER A 58 -12.71 -16.10 -3.71
N GLU A 59 -12.89 -16.75 -2.56
CA GLU A 59 -14.17 -16.80 -1.84
C GLU A 59 -13.94 -16.53 -0.35
N GLY A 60 -14.95 -15.96 0.33
CA GLY A 60 -14.94 -15.79 1.77
C GLY A 60 -13.94 -14.77 2.30
N ARG A 61 -13.42 -13.87 1.44
CA ARG A 61 -12.52 -12.82 1.89
C ARG A 61 -13.18 -12.00 3.00
N PRO A 62 -12.56 -11.93 4.22
CA PRO A 62 -13.14 -11.21 5.34
C PRO A 62 -13.20 -9.70 5.07
N ALA A 63 -14.25 -9.06 5.58
CA ALA A 63 -14.36 -7.60 5.55
C ALA A 63 -13.53 -6.99 6.67
N GLN A 64 -13.07 -5.76 6.46
CA GLN A 64 -12.34 -4.95 7.43
C GLN A 64 -13.10 -3.64 7.72
N GLY A 65 -12.72 -2.94 8.78
CA GLY A 65 -13.34 -1.68 9.16
C GLY A 65 -14.75 -1.84 9.72
N ALA A 66 -15.52 -0.76 9.75
CA ALA A 66 -16.90 -0.73 10.22
C ALA A 66 -17.86 -1.32 9.17
N ASN A 67 -17.77 -2.61 8.91
CA ASN A 67 -18.57 -3.32 7.93
C ASN A 67 -19.42 -4.41 8.60
N ASP A 68 -20.70 -4.53 8.25
CA ASP A 68 -21.64 -5.53 8.78
C ASP A 68 -21.19 -7.00 8.61
N SER A 69 -20.20 -7.23 7.73
CA SER A 69 -19.56 -8.54 7.54
C SER A 69 -18.15 -8.63 8.14
N ASN A 70 -17.72 -7.67 8.97
CA ASN A 70 -16.48 -7.77 9.73
C ASN A 70 -16.70 -8.71 10.93
N LEU A 71 -15.85 -9.72 11.07
CA LEU A 71 -15.95 -10.73 12.12
C LEU A 71 -15.53 -10.20 13.50
N LEU A 72 -14.63 -9.23 13.56
CA LEU A 72 -14.12 -8.71 14.84
C LEU A 72 -15.17 -7.87 15.57
N ILE A 73 -15.99 -7.10 14.84
CA ILE A 73 -16.99 -6.23 15.45
C ILE A 73 -17.96 -7.00 16.36
N PRO A 74 -18.63 -8.07 15.92
CA PRO A 74 -19.52 -8.82 16.80
C PRO A 74 -18.76 -9.56 17.92
N LEU A 75 -17.55 -10.03 17.68
CA LEU A 75 -16.75 -10.71 18.69
C LEU A 75 -16.30 -9.76 19.82
N ILE A 76 -15.95 -8.52 19.47
CA ILE A 76 -15.47 -7.52 20.45
C ILE A 76 -16.65 -6.84 21.16
N ASN A 77 -17.70 -6.47 20.44
CA ASN A 77 -18.78 -5.65 20.98
C ASN A 77 -19.99 -6.47 21.44
N GLY A 78 -20.17 -7.68 20.93
CA GLY A 78 -21.38 -8.49 21.16
C GLY A 78 -21.16 -9.75 21.97
N LEU A 79 -19.92 -10.13 22.29
CA LEU A 79 -19.62 -11.40 22.95
C LEU A 79 -19.10 -11.21 24.37
N PRO A 80 -19.92 -11.42 25.42
CA PRO A 80 -19.45 -11.50 26.79
C PRO A 80 -18.49 -12.67 26.99
N ARG A 81 -17.52 -12.55 27.90
CA ARG A 81 -16.54 -13.60 28.21
C ARG A 81 -17.16 -14.91 28.78
N THR A 82 -18.40 -14.84 29.22
CA THR A 82 -19.15 -15.97 29.73
C THR A 82 -19.71 -16.91 28.67
N ILE A 83 -19.65 -16.50 27.39
CA ILE A 83 -20.17 -17.28 26.26
C ILE A 83 -19.01 -18.01 25.58
N ASP A 84 -19.14 -19.34 25.44
CA ASP A 84 -18.19 -20.15 24.70
C ASP A 84 -18.38 -19.98 23.20
N ILE A 85 -17.28 -19.75 22.47
CA ILE A 85 -17.26 -19.65 21.00
C ILE A 85 -17.81 -20.91 20.32
N HIS A 86 -17.66 -22.11 20.95
CA HIS A 86 -18.18 -23.36 20.42
C HIS A 86 -19.73 -23.43 20.50
N ASP A 87 -20.33 -22.77 21.48
CA ASP A 87 -21.80 -22.70 21.59
C ASP A 87 -22.36 -21.80 20.49
N ILE A 88 -21.66 -20.70 20.18
CA ILE A 88 -22.00 -19.81 19.06
C ILE A 88 -21.86 -20.54 17.73
N GLN A 89 -20.83 -21.39 17.58
CA GLN A 89 -20.62 -22.21 16.40
C GLN A 89 -21.74 -23.22 16.17
N LYS A 90 -22.24 -23.82 17.21
CA LYS A 90 -23.34 -24.80 17.13
C LYS A 90 -24.68 -24.14 16.89
N ASN A 91 -24.91 -22.99 17.51
CA ASN A 91 -26.20 -22.30 17.57
C ASN A 91 -26.21 -20.98 16.80
N TRP A 92 -25.70 -20.95 15.55
CA TRP A 92 -25.69 -19.73 14.73
C TRP A 92 -26.97 -19.51 13.92
N VAL A 93 -27.81 -20.54 13.80
CA VAL A 93 -29.16 -20.51 13.20
C VAL A 93 -30.15 -21.33 14.03
N ASP A 94 -31.39 -20.91 14.01
CA ASP A 94 -32.51 -21.66 14.59
C ASP A 94 -33.00 -22.79 13.63
N GLU A 95 -34.00 -23.53 14.05
CA GLU A 95 -34.62 -24.64 13.30
C GLU A 95 -35.23 -24.20 11.94
N ASN A 96 -35.51 -22.90 11.79
CA ASN A 96 -36.07 -22.31 10.58
C ASN A 96 -34.96 -21.71 9.69
N GLY A 97 -33.68 -21.86 10.08
CA GLY A 97 -32.53 -21.28 9.36
C GLY A 97 -32.34 -19.78 9.54
N LYS A 98 -33.03 -19.16 10.52
CA LYS A 98 -32.89 -17.74 10.85
C LYS A 98 -31.68 -17.55 11.78
N GLN A 99 -30.96 -16.46 11.60
CA GLN A 99 -29.81 -16.10 12.42
C GLN A 99 -30.18 -16.02 13.90
N ILE A 100 -29.37 -16.65 14.75
CA ILE A 100 -29.30 -16.41 16.19
C ILE A 100 -28.19 -15.38 16.42
N THR A 101 -28.57 -14.16 16.78
CA THR A 101 -27.66 -13.04 17.06
C THR A 101 -26.89 -13.22 18.36
N LEU A 102 -25.76 -12.56 18.52
CA LEU A 102 -24.95 -12.66 19.74
C LEU A 102 -25.57 -11.95 20.94
N ASP A 103 -26.33 -10.93 20.69
CA ASP A 103 -26.98 -10.12 21.73
C ASP A 103 -28.50 -10.28 21.68
N PRO A 104 -29.20 -10.20 22.85
CA PRO A 104 -30.64 -10.35 22.94
C PRO A 104 -31.42 -9.26 22.16
N GLU A 105 -30.81 -8.12 21.90
CA GLU A 105 -31.44 -7.01 21.20
C GLU A 105 -31.35 -7.14 19.66
N GLY A 106 -30.61 -8.15 19.18
CA GLY A 106 -30.49 -8.41 17.75
C GLY A 106 -29.62 -7.40 16.99
N LYS A 107 -28.69 -6.76 17.66
CA LYS A 107 -27.82 -5.72 17.09
C LYS A 107 -26.48 -6.24 16.53
N SER A 108 -26.05 -7.44 16.92
CA SER A 108 -24.76 -8.02 16.54
C SER A 108 -24.92 -9.32 15.77
N ASN A 109 -24.35 -9.40 14.58
CA ASN A 109 -24.34 -10.61 13.79
C ASN A 109 -23.56 -11.73 14.48
N ASN A 110 -24.02 -12.96 14.35
CA ASN A 110 -23.24 -14.13 14.71
C ASN A 110 -22.07 -14.28 13.70
N PRO A 111 -20.80 -14.44 14.13
CA PRO A 111 -19.67 -14.58 13.21
C PRO A 111 -19.81 -15.79 12.28
N TYR A 112 -20.43 -16.90 12.74
CA TYR A 112 -20.68 -18.06 11.88
C TYR A 112 -21.79 -17.83 10.85
N TRP A 113 -22.74 -16.93 11.13
CA TRP A 113 -23.65 -16.43 10.10
C TRP A 113 -22.89 -15.67 9.02
N ILE A 114 -21.98 -14.78 9.41
CA ILE A 114 -21.17 -13.98 8.46
C ILE A 114 -20.37 -14.90 7.54
N ILE A 115 -19.59 -15.84 8.08
CA ILE A 115 -18.73 -16.72 7.26
C ILE A 115 -19.51 -17.73 6.40
N ASN A 116 -20.69 -18.16 6.84
CA ASN A 116 -21.48 -19.16 6.12
C ASN A 116 -22.49 -18.55 5.12
N LYS A 117 -23.06 -17.38 5.42
CA LYS A 117 -24.15 -16.78 4.63
C LYS A 117 -23.75 -15.51 3.87
N ASN A 118 -22.84 -14.70 4.43
CA ASN A 118 -22.38 -13.49 3.78
C ASN A 118 -21.11 -13.79 2.98
N LYS A 119 -21.24 -13.89 1.67
CA LYS A 119 -20.14 -14.31 0.79
C LYS A 119 -19.59 -13.15 -0.01
N PHE A 120 -18.27 -13.05 -0.04
CA PHE A 120 -17.56 -12.20 -0.98
C PHE A 120 -16.74 -13.08 -1.93
N THR A 121 -17.06 -13.01 -3.21
CA THR A 121 -16.34 -13.75 -4.27
C THR A 121 -15.69 -12.78 -5.23
N ASN A 122 -14.54 -13.17 -5.76
CA ASN A 122 -13.79 -12.42 -6.77
C ASN A 122 -13.20 -13.40 -7.79
N ASN A 123 -13.39 -13.11 -9.07
CA ASN A 123 -12.81 -13.85 -10.20
C ASN A 123 -12.07 -12.86 -11.08
N LEU A 124 -10.82 -13.13 -11.37
CA LEU A 124 -9.96 -12.32 -12.23
C LEU A 124 -9.43 -13.15 -13.39
N ASP A 125 -9.60 -12.65 -14.61
CA ASP A 125 -8.92 -13.09 -15.82
C ASP A 125 -8.00 -11.96 -16.31
N ARG A 126 -6.67 -12.17 -16.34
CA ARG A 126 -5.69 -11.17 -16.76
C ARG A 126 -4.75 -11.73 -17.79
N MET A 127 -4.48 -10.94 -18.80
CA MET A 127 -3.45 -11.22 -19.80
C MET A 127 -2.45 -10.08 -19.87
N ILE A 128 -1.17 -10.42 -19.72
CA ILE A 128 -0.04 -9.52 -19.89
C ILE A 128 0.74 -10.03 -21.09
N GLY A 129 0.98 -9.20 -22.08
CA GLY A 129 1.70 -9.58 -23.29
C GLY A 129 2.67 -8.48 -23.74
N ASN A 130 3.80 -8.91 -24.27
CA ASN A 130 4.80 -8.02 -24.84
C ASN A 130 5.41 -8.67 -26.07
N ILE A 131 5.61 -7.88 -27.13
CA ILE A 131 6.33 -8.24 -28.35
C ILE A 131 7.46 -7.23 -28.55
N THR A 132 8.68 -7.72 -28.62
CA THR A 132 9.88 -6.92 -28.91
C THR A 132 10.45 -7.33 -30.24
N LEU A 133 10.54 -6.39 -31.17
CA LEU A 133 11.19 -6.56 -32.46
C LEU A 133 12.47 -5.71 -32.48
N THR A 134 13.59 -6.33 -32.80
CA THR A 134 14.89 -5.66 -32.87
C THR A 134 15.52 -5.85 -34.23
N TYR A 135 15.90 -4.76 -34.88
CA TYR A 135 16.54 -4.72 -36.17
C TYR A 135 17.89 -3.99 -36.10
N LYS A 136 18.92 -4.62 -36.56
CA LYS A 136 20.30 -4.10 -36.61
C LYS A 136 20.77 -3.95 -38.06
N PRO A 137 20.41 -2.84 -38.76
CA PRO A 137 20.70 -2.68 -40.19
C PRO A 137 22.18 -2.58 -40.50
N ILE A 138 22.95 -1.92 -39.66
CA ILE A 138 24.39 -1.73 -39.74
C ILE A 138 25.02 -1.88 -38.35
N GLU A 139 26.33 -2.04 -38.30
CA GLU A 139 27.07 -2.09 -37.05
C GLU A 139 26.84 -0.84 -36.18
N GLY A 140 26.57 -1.06 -34.93
CA GLY A 140 26.27 -0.03 -33.93
C GLY A 140 24.83 0.50 -33.97
N LEU A 141 24.07 0.40 -35.07
CA LEU A 141 22.69 0.89 -35.13
C LEU A 141 21.70 -0.19 -34.78
N THR A 142 20.85 0.07 -33.76
CA THR A 142 19.78 -0.82 -33.32
C THR A 142 18.45 -0.08 -33.31
N ILE A 143 17.46 -0.65 -33.97
CA ILE A 143 16.06 -0.18 -33.94
C ILE A 143 15.25 -1.23 -33.18
N THR A 144 14.59 -0.81 -32.10
CA THR A 144 13.76 -1.69 -31.26
C THR A 144 12.35 -1.13 -31.20
N ASN A 145 11.37 -1.98 -31.49
CA ASN A 145 9.97 -1.70 -31.17
C ASN A 145 9.49 -2.66 -30.10
N ASN A 146 8.96 -2.11 -29.02
CA ASN A 146 8.43 -2.86 -27.89
C ASN A 146 6.95 -2.51 -27.72
N ALA A 147 6.06 -3.45 -28.04
CA ALA A 147 4.61 -3.31 -27.94
C ALA A 147 4.07 -4.22 -26.84
N GLY A 148 3.47 -3.62 -25.82
CA GLY A 148 2.94 -4.32 -24.66
C GLY A 148 1.47 -4.03 -24.43
N THR A 149 0.79 -5.01 -23.85
CA THR A 149 -0.57 -4.87 -23.33
C THR A 149 -0.73 -5.58 -22.01
N ASP A 150 -1.50 -4.98 -21.12
CA ASP A 150 -1.97 -5.58 -19.88
C ASP A 150 -3.46 -5.31 -19.78
N PHE A 151 -4.27 -6.36 -19.80
CA PHE A 151 -5.70 -6.18 -19.63
C PHE A 151 -6.26 -7.27 -18.71
N TYR A 152 -7.27 -6.89 -17.93
CA TYR A 152 -8.00 -7.81 -17.11
C TYR A 152 -9.49 -7.51 -17.09
N THR A 153 -10.26 -8.56 -16.81
CA THR A 153 -11.63 -8.51 -16.39
C THR A 153 -11.73 -9.08 -14.98
N GLU A 154 -12.43 -8.38 -14.09
CA GLU A 154 -12.61 -8.81 -12.73
C GLU A 154 -14.09 -8.72 -12.34
N GLY A 155 -14.66 -9.87 -12.01
CA GLY A 155 -16.02 -9.99 -11.48
C GLY A 155 -15.96 -10.09 -9.95
N ARG A 156 -16.61 -9.17 -9.25
CA ARG A 156 -16.76 -9.24 -7.79
C ARG A 156 -18.23 -9.37 -7.43
N ARG A 157 -18.50 -10.12 -6.37
CA ARG A 157 -19.85 -10.24 -5.83
C ARG A 157 -19.79 -10.27 -4.31
N LYS A 158 -20.59 -9.40 -3.67
CA LYS A 158 -20.74 -9.36 -2.22
C LYS A 158 -22.21 -9.62 -1.88
N VAL A 159 -22.44 -10.58 -1.01
CA VAL A 159 -23.77 -11.03 -0.60
C VAL A 159 -23.96 -10.80 0.88
N TYR A 160 -25.10 -10.28 1.27
CA TYR A 160 -25.64 -10.23 2.62
C TYR A 160 -27.00 -10.95 2.62
N ALA A 161 -27.04 -12.09 3.30
CA ALA A 161 -28.26 -12.89 3.37
C ALA A 161 -29.37 -12.17 4.15
N LYS A 162 -30.63 -12.56 3.89
CA LYS A 162 -31.77 -12.07 4.67
C LYS A 162 -31.58 -12.48 6.14
N GLY A 163 -31.88 -11.55 7.06
CA GLY A 163 -31.62 -11.72 8.47
C GLY A 163 -30.26 -11.22 8.94
N THR A 164 -29.36 -10.79 8.04
CA THR A 164 -28.12 -10.11 8.43
C THR A 164 -28.43 -8.76 9.07
N VAL A 165 -27.91 -8.49 10.25
CA VAL A 165 -27.99 -7.16 10.88
C VAL A 165 -27.32 -6.15 9.95
N GLY A 166 -28.00 -5.04 9.65
CA GLY A 166 -27.61 -4.07 8.60
C GLY A 166 -28.12 -4.41 7.19
N ALA A 167 -28.74 -5.60 7.00
CA ALA A 167 -29.32 -6.04 5.75
C ALA A 167 -30.49 -7.05 5.97
N LEU A 168 -31.42 -6.72 6.85
CA LEU A 168 -32.50 -7.63 7.28
C LEU A 168 -33.29 -8.25 6.13
N ASN A 169 -33.51 -7.50 5.05
CA ASN A 169 -34.20 -7.98 3.86
C ASN A 169 -33.24 -8.55 2.80
N GLY A 170 -31.96 -8.72 3.13
CA GLY A 170 -30.94 -9.17 2.21
C GLY A 170 -30.56 -8.12 1.15
N LYS A 171 -29.31 -8.13 0.76
CA LYS A 171 -28.75 -7.31 -0.31
C LYS A 171 -27.60 -8.04 -0.99
N PHE A 172 -27.33 -7.72 -2.25
CA PHE A 172 -26.08 -8.12 -2.88
C PHE A 172 -25.58 -7.02 -3.80
N GLN A 173 -24.31 -7.04 -4.07
CA GLN A 173 -23.66 -6.09 -4.97
C GLN A 173 -22.71 -6.84 -5.89
N THR A 174 -22.69 -6.45 -7.15
CA THR A 174 -21.79 -6.98 -8.17
C THR A 174 -21.00 -5.86 -8.79
N TRP A 175 -19.76 -6.15 -9.16
CA TRP A 175 -18.89 -5.26 -9.92
C TRP A 175 -18.32 -6.04 -11.09
N ASN A 176 -18.34 -5.44 -12.28
CA ASN A 176 -17.63 -5.87 -13.46
C ASN A 176 -16.58 -4.81 -13.78
N LEU A 177 -15.34 -5.12 -13.49
CA LEU A 177 -14.21 -4.24 -13.71
C LEU A 177 -13.48 -4.68 -14.98
N TYR A 178 -13.13 -3.73 -15.81
CA TYR A 178 -12.29 -3.93 -16.97
C TYR A 178 -11.18 -2.88 -16.96
N LYS A 179 -9.93 -3.34 -17.06
CA LYS A 179 -8.79 -2.45 -17.25
C LYS A 179 -7.96 -2.92 -18.44
N ARG A 180 -7.52 -1.97 -19.25
CA ARG A 180 -6.61 -2.24 -20.36
C ARG A 180 -5.54 -1.15 -20.46
N ILE A 181 -4.29 -1.58 -20.49
CA ILE A 181 -3.13 -0.75 -20.78
C ILE A 181 -2.56 -1.21 -22.11
N ILE A 182 -2.25 -0.27 -22.97
CA ILE A 182 -1.49 -0.47 -24.19
C ILE A 182 -0.28 0.47 -24.12
N ASN A 183 0.91 -0.08 -24.35
CA ASN A 183 2.15 0.70 -24.39
C ASN A 183 2.95 0.30 -25.61
N ASN A 184 3.47 1.28 -26.34
CA ASN A 184 4.36 1.05 -27.47
C ASN A 184 5.56 1.99 -27.38
N ASP A 185 6.75 1.42 -27.40
CA ASP A 185 8.02 2.14 -27.43
C ASP A 185 8.76 1.81 -28.72
N LEU A 186 9.04 2.83 -29.54
CA LEU A 186 9.94 2.75 -30.67
C LEU A 186 11.25 3.46 -30.30
N MET A 187 12.35 2.74 -30.33
CA MET A 187 13.68 3.22 -29.95
C MET A 187 14.66 3.02 -31.09
N VAL A 188 15.47 4.04 -31.34
CA VAL A 188 16.60 4.01 -32.28
C VAL A 188 17.86 4.33 -31.49
N SER A 189 18.81 3.43 -31.43
CA SER A 189 20.08 3.64 -30.74
C SER A 189 21.26 3.39 -31.62
N TYR A 190 22.29 4.21 -31.45
CA TYR A 190 23.59 4.04 -32.08
C TYR A 190 24.67 3.97 -31.01
N GLU A 191 25.50 2.93 -31.08
CA GLU A 191 26.59 2.69 -30.12
C GLU A 191 27.88 2.42 -30.88
N LYS A 192 28.97 3.04 -30.42
CA LYS A 192 30.30 2.89 -31.01
C LYS A 192 31.38 3.07 -29.96
N THR A 193 32.40 2.23 -30.05
CA THR A 193 33.65 2.35 -29.29
C THR A 193 34.72 2.99 -30.16
N PHE A 194 35.39 4.05 -29.68
CA PHE A 194 36.47 4.78 -30.35
C PHE A 194 37.78 4.54 -29.59
N ALA A 195 38.84 4.32 -30.28
CA ALA A 195 40.20 4.16 -29.74
C ALA A 195 40.30 3.16 -28.58
N ASN A 196 39.40 2.18 -28.52
CA ASN A 196 39.24 1.16 -27.46
C ASN A 196 38.91 1.70 -26.06
N ASP A 197 38.93 3.01 -25.86
CA ASP A 197 38.82 3.65 -24.55
C ASP A 197 37.50 4.46 -24.38
N TYR A 198 36.87 4.87 -25.47
CA TYR A 198 35.69 5.74 -25.45
C TYR A 198 34.44 5.00 -25.92
N HIS A 199 33.50 4.80 -25.05
CA HIS A 199 32.18 4.24 -25.41
C HIS A 199 31.18 5.36 -25.57
N PHE A 200 30.55 5.43 -26.72
CA PHE A 200 29.50 6.41 -27.03
C PHE A 200 28.23 5.65 -27.40
N LYS A 201 27.12 6.04 -26.76
CA LYS A 201 25.79 5.57 -27.13
C LYS A 201 24.83 6.75 -27.14
N VAL A 202 24.03 6.85 -28.17
CA VAL A 202 22.91 7.78 -28.29
C VAL A 202 21.66 6.98 -28.60
N MET A 203 20.54 7.35 -27.98
CA MET A 203 19.25 6.75 -28.23
C MET A 203 18.17 7.82 -28.30
N MET A 204 17.25 7.67 -29.25
CA MET A 204 15.98 8.41 -29.30
C MET A 204 14.83 7.42 -29.24
N GLY A 205 13.80 7.77 -28.52
CA GLY A 205 12.62 6.92 -28.37
C GLY A 205 11.33 7.73 -28.42
N HIS A 206 10.28 7.06 -28.89
CA HIS A 206 8.91 7.56 -28.91
C HIS A 206 8.01 6.57 -28.19
N ASN A 207 7.23 7.05 -27.23
CA ASN A 207 6.33 6.25 -26.42
C ASN A 207 4.87 6.63 -26.67
N LEU A 208 4.02 5.64 -26.82
CA LEU A 208 2.56 5.76 -26.83
C LEU A 208 1.99 4.94 -25.69
N TYR A 209 1.30 5.59 -24.76
CA TYR A 209 0.63 4.93 -23.64
C TYR A 209 -0.85 5.26 -23.67
N GLN A 210 -1.67 4.24 -23.47
CA GLN A 210 -3.12 4.37 -23.27
C GLN A 210 -3.57 3.45 -22.14
N GLU A 211 -4.32 4.02 -21.21
CA GLU A 211 -5.02 3.31 -20.16
C GLU A 211 -6.52 3.53 -20.30
N GLU A 212 -7.28 2.47 -20.13
CA GLU A 212 -8.75 2.48 -20.16
C GLU A 212 -9.26 1.65 -18.96
N TRP A 213 -10.15 2.24 -18.18
CA TRP A 213 -10.79 1.59 -17.06
C TRP A 213 -12.32 1.76 -17.13
N LYS A 214 -13.03 0.65 -16.88
CA LYS A 214 -14.49 0.59 -16.81
C LYS A 214 -14.89 -0.12 -15.54
N ASN A 215 -15.92 0.38 -14.88
CA ASN A 215 -16.53 -0.24 -13.72
C ASN A 215 -18.06 -0.17 -13.87
N GLU A 216 -18.69 -1.33 -13.94
CA GLU A 216 -20.14 -1.48 -13.89
C GLU A 216 -20.48 -2.14 -12.56
N ASN A 217 -21.20 -1.40 -11.71
CA ASN A 217 -21.55 -1.81 -10.38
C ASN A 217 -23.08 -1.76 -10.23
N VAL A 218 -23.67 -2.82 -9.69
CA VAL A 218 -25.09 -2.87 -9.40
C VAL A 218 -25.29 -3.34 -7.96
N GLN A 219 -25.93 -2.51 -7.15
CA GLN A 219 -26.40 -2.87 -5.83
C GLN A 219 -27.90 -3.25 -5.90
N ALA A 220 -28.25 -4.43 -5.41
CA ALA A 220 -29.59 -4.96 -5.33
C ALA A 220 -30.01 -5.14 -3.87
N GLN A 221 -31.17 -4.63 -3.48
CA GLN A 221 -31.62 -4.61 -2.09
C GLN A 221 -33.05 -5.09 -1.93
N ASN A 222 -33.39 -5.52 -0.72
CA ASN A 222 -34.72 -5.99 -0.34
C ASN A 222 -35.17 -7.18 -1.17
N LEU A 223 -34.47 -8.31 -1.01
CA LEU A 223 -34.76 -9.55 -1.74
C LEU A 223 -36.10 -10.13 -1.33
N VAL A 224 -36.88 -10.60 -2.29
CA VAL A 224 -38.19 -11.23 -2.07
C VAL A 224 -37.99 -12.66 -1.56
N VAL A 225 -37.25 -13.48 -2.32
CA VAL A 225 -36.95 -14.87 -2.02
C VAL A 225 -35.56 -14.95 -1.38
N ASP A 226 -35.42 -15.67 -0.25
CA ASP A 226 -34.15 -15.88 0.40
C ASP A 226 -33.23 -16.80 -0.42
N GLY A 227 -31.92 -16.57 -0.35
CA GLY A 227 -30.91 -17.37 -1.06
C GLY A 227 -30.88 -17.18 -2.58
N LEU A 228 -31.83 -16.46 -3.17
CA LEU A 228 -31.86 -16.17 -4.61
C LEU A 228 -31.29 -14.77 -4.91
N TYR A 229 -30.04 -14.71 -5.33
CA TYR A 229 -29.33 -13.44 -5.56
C TYR A 229 -29.35 -13.08 -7.06
N THR A 230 -30.50 -12.70 -7.59
CA THR A 230 -30.71 -12.19 -8.95
C THR A 230 -31.34 -10.81 -8.89
N TYR A 231 -31.08 -9.95 -9.88
CA TYR A 231 -31.63 -8.59 -9.90
C TYR A 231 -33.16 -8.58 -9.94
N THR A 232 -33.76 -9.55 -10.58
CA THR A 232 -35.22 -9.71 -10.66
C THR A 232 -35.88 -10.08 -9.33
N ASN A 233 -35.09 -10.58 -8.36
CA ASN A 233 -35.55 -10.90 -7.01
C ASN A 233 -35.43 -9.71 -6.05
N ALA A 234 -34.82 -8.61 -6.46
CA ALA A 234 -34.63 -7.41 -5.65
C ALA A 234 -35.78 -6.40 -5.90
N LYS A 235 -36.26 -5.78 -4.81
CA LYS A 235 -37.27 -4.70 -4.92
C LYS A 235 -36.67 -3.40 -5.46
N SER A 236 -35.37 -3.20 -5.28
CA SER A 236 -34.63 -2.04 -5.80
C SER A 236 -33.25 -2.42 -6.28
N THR A 237 -32.83 -1.81 -7.38
CA THR A 237 -31.46 -1.92 -7.94
C THR A 237 -30.92 -0.54 -8.21
N THR A 238 -29.64 -0.33 -7.87
CA THR A 238 -28.92 0.93 -8.11
C THR A 238 -27.71 0.62 -8.98
N PRO A 239 -27.80 0.85 -10.31
CA PRO A 239 -26.65 0.69 -11.20
C PRO A 239 -25.76 1.94 -11.15
N VAL A 240 -24.44 1.73 -11.27
CA VAL A 240 -23.43 2.77 -11.41
C VAL A 240 -22.46 2.36 -12.49
N ASN A 241 -22.25 3.23 -13.48
CA ASN A 241 -21.28 3.04 -14.54
C ASN A 241 -20.18 4.09 -14.43
N TYR A 242 -18.95 3.66 -14.53
CA TYR A 242 -17.78 4.53 -14.51
C TYR A 242 -16.83 4.18 -15.66
N TYR A 243 -16.31 5.20 -16.33
CA TYR A 243 -15.41 5.05 -17.46
C TYR A 243 -14.32 6.10 -17.41
N GLU A 244 -13.06 5.64 -17.47
CA GLU A 244 -11.90 6.50 -17.58
C GLU A 244 -11.00 6.10 -18.74
N LYS A 245 -10.39 7.10 -19.36
CA LYS A 245 -9.39 6.92 -20.40
C LYS A 245 -8.30 7.97 -20.30
N LYS A 246 -7.06 7.50 -20.25
CA LYS A 246 -5.84 8.31 -20.22
C LYS A 246 -4.95 7.98 -21.40
N ARG A 247 -4.33 8.99 -21.97
CA ARG A 247 -3.32 8.86 -23.03
C ARG A 247 -2.11 9.73 -22.73
N LEU A 248 -0.95 9.16 -22.99
CA LEU A 248 0.33 9.85 -22.93
C LEU A 248 1.07 9.61 -24.24
N VAL A 249 1.70 10.66 -24.75
CA VAL A 249 2.66 10.60 -25.85
C VAL A 249 3.98 11.11 -25.30
N GLY A 250 5.04 10.32 -25.43
CA GLY A 250 6.38 10.67 -24.97
C GLY A 250 7.39 10.70 -26.10
N LEU A 251 8.27 11.68 -26.09
CA LEU A 251 9.49 11.71 -26.88
C LEU A 251 10.67 11.82 -25.92
N TYR A 252 11.67 10.95 -26.06
CA TYR A 252 12.81 10.92 -25.15
C TYR A 252 14.12 10.61 -25.85
N GLY A 253 15.20 11.01 -25.21
CA GLY A 253 16.55 10.74 -25.66
C GLY A 253 17.51 10.44 -24.53
N ASP A 254 18.56 9.70 -24.83
CA ASP A 254 19.62 9.30 -23.93
C ASP A 254 20.97 9.42 -24.63
N ILE A 255 21.96 9.99 -23.95
CA ILE A 255 23.35 10.03 -24.35
C ILE A 255 24.19 9.45 -23.23
N SER A 256 24.89 8.36 -23.53
CA SER A 256 25.80 7.70 -22.59
C SER A 256 27.23 7.78 -23.10
N LEU A 257 28.12 8.24 -22.25
CA LEU A 257 29.57 8.35 -22.52
C LEU A 257 30.33 7.51 -21.49
N GLY A 258 31.20 6.65 -21.94
CA GLY A 258 32.12 5.87 -21.11
C GLY A 258 33.58 6.14 -21.49
N TYR A 259 34.45 6.20 -20.50
CA TYR A 259 35.89 6.32 -20.68
C TYR A 259 36.63 5.28 -19.86
N LYS A 260 37.40 4.43 -20.54
CA LYS A 260 38.27 3.38 -19.96
C LYS A 260 37.57 2.47 -18.95
N ASP A 261 36.28 2.22 -19.15
CA ASP A 261 35.40 1.46 -18.23
C ASP A 261 35.44 1.96 -16.78
N MET A 262 35.98 3.18 -16.54
CA MET A 262 36.10 3.78 -15.22
C MET A 262 35.23 5.02 -15.01
N LEU A 263 35.01 5.83 -16.05
CA LEU A 263 34.17 7.04 -15.96
C LEU A 263 32.99 6.91 -16.90
N PHE A 264 31.79 7.09 -16.35
CA PHE A 264 30.55 7.06 -17.13
C PHE A 264 29.72 8.30 -16.85
N VAL A 265 29.19 8.90 -17.90
CA VAL A 265 28.23 10.01 -17.84
C VAL A 265 27.04 9.67 -18.68
N ASN A 266 25.86 9.85 -18.12
CA ASN A 266 24.59 9.65 -18.83
C ASN A 266 23.74 10.91 -18.71
N VAL A 267 23.20 11.37 -19.84
CA VAL A 267 22.29 12.52 -19.91
C VAL A 267 21.02 12.07 -20.61
N THR A 268 19.88 12.29 -19.95
CA THR A 268 18.57 11.97 -20.53
C THR A 268 17.66 13.18 -20.57
N GLY A 269 16.73 13.17 -21.50
CA GLY A 269 15.67 14.15 -21.57
C GLY A 269 14.41 13.49 -22.10
N ARG A 270 13.27 13.79 -21.49
CA ARG A 270 11.96 13.31 -21.94
C ARG A 270 10.95 14.44 -21.91
N ASN A 271 10.11 14.48 -22.93
CA ASN A 271 8.92 15.33 -22.98
C ASN A 271 7.68 14.46 -23.12
N ASP A 272 6.72 14.65 -22.23
CA ASP A 272 5.42 13.98 -22.30
C ASP A 272 4.30 14.98 -22.58
N TRP A 273 3.29 14.50 -23.31
CA TRP A 273 2.02 15.19 -23.54
C TRP A 273 0.90 14.33 -22.94
N SER A 274 0.25 14.84 -21.89
CA SER A 274 -0.83 14.11 -21.20
C SER A 274 -2.22 14.61 -21.61
N SER A 275 -3.16 13.67 -21.77
CA SER A 275 -4.57 13.98 -21.98
C SER A 275 -5.30 14.44 -20.71
N THR A 276 -4.66 14.37 -19.55
CA THR A 276 -5.26 14.70 -18.23
C THR A 276 -4.93 16.12 -17.78
N LEU A 277 -4.08 16.83 -18.52
CA LEU A 277 -3.69 18.21 -18.26
C LEU A 277 -4.32 19.20 -19.24
N PRO A 278 -4.47 20.48 -18.84
CA PRO A 278 -4.99 21.54 -19.72
C PRO A 278 -4.15 21.68 -20.99
N ILE A 279 -4.78 22.05 -22.10
CA ILE A 279 -4.12 22.12 -23.40
C ILE A 279 -2.86 22.99 -23.41
N ASN A 280 -2.85 24.05 -22.59
CA ASN A 280 -1.71 24.96 -22.46
C ASN A 280 -0.59 24.44 -21.55
N ASN A 281 -0.86 23.43 -20.71
CA ASN A 281 0.07 22.86 -19.73
C ASN A 281 0.26 21.33 -19.89
N ARG A 282 -0.27 20.74 -20.98
CA ARG A 282 -0.21 19.28 -21.18
C ARG A 282 1.16 18.73 -21.53
N SER A 283 2.07 19.63 -21.97
CA SER A 283 3.46 19.30 -22.36
C SER A 283 4.40 19.64 -21.21
N TYR A 284 5.21 18.68 -20.77
CA TYR A 284 6.19 18.88 -19.73
C TYR A 284 7.48 18.12 -20.03
N PHE A 285 8.60 18.83 -19.90
CA PHE A 285 9.95 18.33 -20.15
C PHE A 285 10.67 18.08 -18.83
N TYR A 286 11.38 16.95 -18.76
CA TYR A 286 12.15 16.60 -17.58
C TYR A 286 13.49 15.95 -17.97
N PRO A 287 14.61 16.59 -17.60
CA PRO A 287 15.97 16.10 -17.85
C PRO A 287 16.49 15.29 -16.67
N SER A 288 17.50 14.45 -16.95
CA SER A 288 18.37 13.91 -15.91
C SER A 288 19.84 13.88 -16.36
N ILE A 289 20.74 13.91 -15.39
CA ILE A 289 22.16 13.69 -15.59
C ILE A 289 22.67 12.80 -14.47
N SER A 290 23.47 11.81 -14.81
CA SER A 290 24.18 10.97 -13.84
C SER A 290 25.62 10.73 -14.27
N GLY A 291 26.48 10.61 -13.27
CA GLY A 291 27.88 10.24 -13.45
C GLY A 291 28.28 9.15 -12.49
N SER A 292 29.17 8.27 -12.91
CA SER A 292 29.80 7.31 -12.01
C SER A 292 31.28 7.17 -12.35
N PHE A 293 32.06 7.00 -11.28
CA PHE A 293 33.51 6.85 -11.37
C PHE A 293 34.00 5.66 -10.55
N ILE A 294 34.59 4.69 -11.26
CA ILE A 294 35.23 3.51 -10.67
C ILE A 294 36.68 3.89 -10.37
N PHE A 295 36.90 4.49 -9.22
CA PHE A 295 38.20 5.05 -8.87
C PHE A 295 39.27 3.98 -8.59
N THR A 296 38.87 2.74 -8.32
CA THR A 296 39.79 1.61 -8.17
C THR A 296 40.50 1.22 -9.47
N GLU A 297 40.02 1.67 -10.62
CA GLU A 297 40.75 1.48 -11.88
C GLU A 297 42.06 2.26 -11.95
N LEU A 298 42.22 3.31 -11.10
CA LEU A 298 43.44 4.07 -10.94
C LEU A 298 44.39 3.53 -9.86
N MET A 299 43.94 2.50 -9.11
CA MET A 299 44.74 1.92 -8.00
C MET A 299 45.62 0.78 -8.50
N GLU A 300 46.87 0.79 -8.15
CA GLU A 300 47.82 -0.30 -8.45
C GLU A 300 47.56 -1.52 -7.54
N ASN A 301 47.28 -1.28 -6.25
CA ASN A 301 46.98 -2.35 -5.30
C ASN A 301 45.46 -2.40 -5.01
N LYS A 302 44.87 -3.55 -5.30
CA LYS A 302 43.44 -3.84 -5.08
C LYS A 302 43.25 -4.98 -4.04
N ASP A 303 44.24 -5.27 -3.20
CA ASP A 303 44.16 -6.42 -2.26
C ASP A 303 43.12 -6.20 -1.15
N ILE A 304 43.05 -4.96 -0.63
CA ILE A 304 42.06 -4.60 0.39
C ILE A 304 40.78 -4.11 -0.25
N LEU A 305 40.83 -3.06 -1.07
CA LEU A 305 39.69 -2.48 -1.78
C LEU A 305 39.71 -2.95 -3.23
N ASN A 306 38.96 -3.99 -3.51
CA ASN A 306 38.94 -4.62 -4.86
C ASN A 306 38.11 -3.85 -5.87
N PHE A 307 37.07 -3.17 -5.39
CA PHE A 307 36.16 -2.38 -6.20
C PHE A 307 35.68 -1.16 -5.42
N GLY A 308 35.76 0.01 -6.04
CA GLY A 308 35.28 1.26 -5.49
C GLY A 308 34.71 2.14 -6.59
N LYS A 309 33.43 2.42 -6.48
CA LYS A 309 32.67 3.26 -7.40
C LYS A 309 31.91 4.33 -6.62
N VAL A 310 32.00 5.56 -7.05
CA VAL A 310 31.15 6.66 -6.61
C VAL A 310 30.17 7.00 -7.72
N ARG A 311 28.96 7.43 -7.34
CA ARG A 311 27.89 7.83 -8.27
C ARG A 311 27.24 9.12 -7.80
N LEU A 312 26.85 9.94 -8.75
CA LEU A 312 26.15 11.20 -8.55
C LEU A 312 25.05 11.30 -9.59
N SER A 313 23.85 11.65 -9.17
CA SER A 313 22.73 11.88 -10.11
C SER A 313 21.89 13.09 -9.71
N TYR A 314 21.36 13.73 -10.72
CA TYR A 314 20.30 14.72 -10.61
C TYR A 314 19.25 14.41 -11.67
N ALA A 315 18.00 14.31 -11.24
CA ALA A 315 16.89 14.03 -12.13
C ALA A 315 15.70 14.93 -11.81
N ASN A 316 14.98 15.30 -12.85
CA ASN A 316 13.67 15.91 -12.74
C ASN A 316 12.62 14.94 -13.28
N VAL A 317 11.46 14.81 -12.62
CA VAL A 317 10.36 13.94 -13.06
C VAL A 317 9.05 14.70 -12.94
N GLY A 318 8.30 14.73 -14.03
CA GLY A 318 6.95 15.28 -14.06
C GLY A 318 5.90 14.19 -13.81
N SER A 319 4.81 14.55 -13.15
CA SER A 319 3.61 13.71 -12.99
C SER A 319 2.37 14.51 -13.35
N ASP A 320 1.45 13.84 -14.02
CA ASP A 320 0.15 14.38 -14.40
C ASP A 320 -0.95 14.02 -13.38
N GLU A 321 -2.19 14.35 -13.70
CA GLU A 321 -3.38 14.20 -12.87
C GLU A 321 -4.25 13.01 -13.33
N ASP A 322 -5.25 12.66 -12.53
CA ASP A 322 -6.29 11.71 -12.92
C ASP A 322 -7.18 12.26 -14.04
N PRO A 323 -7.79 11.37 -14.86
CA PRO A 323 -8.65 11.79 -15.95
C PRO A 323 -9.88 12.60 -15.49
N TYR A 324 -10.27 13.58 -16.32
CA TYR A 324 -11.51 14.37 -16.21
C TYR A 324 -11.61 15.33 -15.01
N ASN A 325 -10.57 15.58 -14.26
CA ASN A 325 -10.56 16.56 -13.17
C ASN A 325 -10.57 18.02 -13.64
N LEU A 326 -10.36 18.26 -14.96
CA LEU A 326 -10.35 19.59 -15.56
C LEU A 326 -11.72 20.02 -16.15
N ALA A 327 -12.62 19.07 -16.33
CA ALA A 327 -13.85 19.32 -17.08
C ALA A 327 -15.01 19.68 -16.16
N PHE A 328 -15.65 20.81 -16.43
CA PHE A 328 -16.97 21.09 -15.89
C PHE A 328 -17.99 20.19 -16.59
N LYS A 329 -18.56 19.23 -15.87
CA LYS A 329 -19.60 18.36 -16.41
C LYS A 329 -20.70 18.12 -15.38
N TYR A 330 -21.93 18.13 -15.85
CA TYR A 330 -23.06 17.69 -15.07
C TYR A 330 -23.08 16.16 -14.99
N THR A 331 -23.28 15.63 -13.80
CA THR A 331 -23.46 14.20 -13.57
C THR A 331 -24.91 13.94 -13.13
N PRO A 332 -25.50 12.77 -13.47
CA PRO A 332 -26.80 12.41 -12.95
C PRO A 332 -26.81 12.50 -11.41
N ALA A 333 -27.81 13.19 -10.86
CA ALA A 333 -27.95 13.33 -9.43
C ALA A 333 -28.24 11.96 -8.80
N SER A 334 -27.49 11.63 -7.75
CA SER A 334 -27.78 10.47 -6.92
C SER A 334 -28.54 10.88 -5.65
N THR A 335 -29.21 9.95 -5.01
CA THR A 335 -29.94 10.10 -3.75
C THR A 335 -29.12 10.70 -2.60
N TYR A 336 -27.79 10.67 -2.69
CA TYR A 336 -26.89 11.05 -1.62
C TYR A 336 -26.84 12.55 -1.30
N PHE A 337 -27.12 13.41 -2.28
CA PHE A 337 -26.91 14.86 -2.12
C PHE A 337 -27.92 15.54 -1.20
N LEU A 338 -29.09 14.98 -1.04
CA LEU A 338 -30.20 15.61 -0.28
C LEU A 338 -30.38 15.02 1.13
N GLN A 339 -29.60 14.04 1.52
CA GLN A 339 -29.73 13.37 2.81
C GLN A 339 -29.51 14.31 4.01
N TYR A 340 -28.67 15.32 3.84
CA TYR A 340 -28.38 16.33 4.89
C TYR A 340 -29.48 17.38 5.07
N LEU A 341 -30.44 17.48 4.16
CA LEU A 341 -31.51 18.49 4.20
C LEU A 341 -32.88 17.92 4.64
N GLY A 342 -32.93 16.64 5.05
CA GLY A 342 -34.14 16.02 5.59
C GLY A 342 -35.26 15.74 4.56
N ASN A 343 -35.17 16.23 3.34
CA ASN A 343 -36.11 15.98 2.23
C ASN A 343 -35.35 15.29 1.09
N VAL A 344 -35.50 13.98 0.97
CA VAL A 344 -34.81 13.17 -0.05
C VAL A 344 -35.68 13.07 -1.28
N ASN A 345 -35.42 13.89 -2.29
CA ASN A 345 -35.91 13.59 -3.64
C ASN A 345 -34.95 12.56 -4.27
N THR A 346 -35.44 11.35 -4.48
CA THR A 346 -34.73 10.31 -5.23
C THR A 346 -34.86 10.57 -6.72
N PHE A 347 -33.76 10.55 -7.44
CA PHE A 347 -33.79 10.59 -8.91
C PHE A 347 -33.66 9.19 -9.50
N PRO A 348 -34.41 8.88 -10.62
CA PRO A 348 -35.36 9.75 -11.32
C PRO A 348 -36.55 10.13 -10.45
N HIS A 349 -36.84 11.43 -10.36
CA HIS A 349 -38.03 11.94 -9.67
C HIS A 349 -39.20 12.07 -10.68
N MET A 350 -40.26 11.36 -10.45
CA MET A 350 -41.43 11.32 -11.39
C MET A 350 -41.03 11.00 -12.85
N GLY A 351 -40.01 10.13 -13.03
CA GLY A 351 -39.49 9.75 -14.37
C GLY A 351 -38.47 10.74 -14.95
N LEU A 352 -38.12 11.83 -14.23
CA LEU A 352 -37.17 12.83 -14.69
C LEU A 352 -35.82 12.62 -14.00
N VAL A 353 -34.75 12.61 -14.79
CA VAL A 353 -33.35 12.56 -14.28
C VAL A 353 -32.92 13.95 -13.83
N GLY A 354 -32.43 14.06 -12.59
CA GLY A 354 -31.78 15.27 -12.11
C GLY A 354 -30.28 15.25 -12.45
N PHE A 355 -29.68 16.42 -12.54
CA PHE A 355 -28.24 16.58 -12.74
C PHE A 355 -27.65 17.49 -11.66
N THR A 356 -26.41 17.19 -11.25
CA THR A 356 -25.63 18.05 -10.35
C THR A 356 -24.37 18.52 -11.07
N GLY A 357 -23.93 19.75 -10.79
CA GLY A 357 -22.60 20.23 -11.18
C GLY A 357 -21.47 19.51 -10.44
N PRO A 358 -20.24 19.71 -10.85
CA PRO A 358 -19.08 19.11 -10.17
C PRO A 358 -18.98 19.66 -8.73
N ARG A 359 -18.58 18.78 -7.81
CA ARG A 359 -18.36 19.18 -6.41
C ARG A 359 -17.00 19.88 -6.22
N VAL A 360 -16.05 19.58 -7.08
CA VAL A 360 -14.72 20.19 -7.11
C VAL A 360 -14.69 21.20 -8.27
N LEU A 361 -14.26 22.42 -7.99
CA LEU A 361 -14.10 23.46 -9.00
C LEU A 361 -13.01 23.03 -10.01
N PRO A 362 -13.33 22.88 -11.30
CA PRO A 362 -12.34 22.60 -12.32
C PRO A 362 -11.32 23.73 -12.43
N ASN A 363 -10.04 23.38 -12.56
CA ASN A 363 -8.98 24.37 -12.71
C ASN A 363 -8.25 24.20 -14.05
N GLU A 364 -8.52 25.12 -14.97
CA GLU A 364 -7.93 25.12 -16.32
C GLU A 364 -6.44 25.52 -16.33
N ASN A 365 -5.89 25.97 -15.19
CA ASN A 365 -4.50 26.40 -15.05
C ASN A 365 -3.62 25.36 -14.34
N LEU A 366 -4.12 24.15 -14.06
CA LEU A 366 -3.33 23.10 -13.44
C LEU A 366 -2.06 22.81 -14.23
N LYS A 367 -0.95 22.71 -13.50
CA LYS A 367 0.38 22.35 -14.01
C LYS A 367 0.72 20.93 -13.55
N PRO A 368 1.61 20.23 -14.28
CA PRO A 368 2.14 18.97 -13.80
C PRO A 368 2.88 19.14 -12.48
N GLN A 369 2.78 18.15 -11.61
CA GLN A 369 3.65 18.06 -10.44
C GLN A 369 5.07 17.79 -10.90
N ASN A 370 6.05 18.30 -10.15
CA ASN A 370 7.46 18.15 -10.49
C ASN A 370 8.27 17.72 -9.27
N GLN A 371 9.03 16.63 -9.42
CA GLN A 371 9.97 16.15 -8.42
C GLN A 371 11.39 16.31 -8.93
N SER A 372 12.23 17.01 -8.17
CA SER A 372 13.67 17.06 -8.35
C SER A 372 14.34 16.12 -7.38
N SER A 373 15.19 15.23 -7.88
CA SER A 373 15.94 14.24 -7.10
C SER A 373 17.44 14.51 -7.25
N PHE A 374 18.14 14.56 -6.13
CA PHE A 374 19.60 14.58 -6.06
C PHE A 374 20.06 13.36 -5.27
N GLU A 375 21.02 12.62 -5.83
CA GLU A 375 21.55 11.42 -5.18
C GLU A 375 23.07 11.37 -5.27
N VAL A 376 23.70 10.93 -4.18
CA VAL A 376 25.12 10.58 -4.14
C VAL A 376 25.27 9.22 -3.48
N GLY A 377 26.08 8.34 -4.09
CA GLY A 377 26.27 6.99 -3.58
C GLY A 377 27.66 6.44 -3.81
N ALA A 378 27.97 5.38 -3.09
CA ALA A 378 29.22 4.63 -3.21
C ALA A 378 28.95 3.13 -3.14
N ASP A 379 29.59 2.34 -4.02
CA ASP A 379 29.68 0.88 -3.96
C ASP A 379 31.14 0.49 -3.72
N LEU A 380 31.41 -0.15 -2.60
CA LEU A 380 32.74 -0.53 -2.15
C LEU A 380 32.78 -2.03 -1.89
N ARG A 381 33.85 -2.70 -2.35
CA ARG A 381 34.05 -4.14 -2.10
C ARG A 381 35.46 -4.37 -1.61
N PHE A 382 35.56 -5.03 -0.46
CA PHE A 382 36.84 -5.28 0.22
C PHE A 382 37.11 -6.78 0.33
N PHE A 383 38.42 -7.12 0.39
CA PHE A 383 38.91 -8.48 0.65
C PHE A 383 38.33 -9.54 -0.30
N GLY A 384 38.39 -9.26 -1.62
CA GLY A 384 37.83 -10.15 -2.63
C GLY A 384 36.29 -10.24 -2.62
N GLY A 385 35.62 -9.19 -2.13
CA GLY A 385 34.15 -9.14 -2.07
C GLY A 385 33.56 -9.74 -0.79
N LYS A 386 34.38 -10.09 0.21
CA LYS A 386 33.89 -10.56 1.52
C LYS A 386 33.13 -9.50 2.29
N ILE A 387 33.45 -8.22 2.04
CA ILE A 387 32.68 -7.09 2.53
C ILE A 387 32.20 -6.30 1.32
N ARG A 388 30.92 -6.10 1.21
CA ARG A 388 30.21 -5.34 0.16
C ARG A 388 29.43 -4.25 0.84
N LEU A 389 29.69 -2.99 0.51
CA LEU A 389 29.01 -1.83 1.08
C LEU A 389 28.50 -0.95 -0.04
N ASP A 390 27.19 -0.83 -0.16
CA ASP A 390 26.50 0.15 -1.00
C ASP A 390 25.79 1.16 -0.11
N MET A 391 26.03 2.44 -0.33
CA MET A 391 25.36 3.52 0.40
C MET A 391 24.94 4.61 -0.56
N THR A 392 23.74 5.14 -0.30
CA THR A 392 23.16 6.25 -1.05
C THR A 392 22.54 7.25 -0.09
N TYR A 393 22.88 8.52 -0.27
CA TYR A 393 22.12 9.65 0.26
C TYR A 393 21.28 10.25 -0.86
N TYR A 394 20.02 10.56 -0.57
CA TYR A 394 19.13 11.22 -1.51
C TYR A 394 18.41 12.43 -0.90
N SER A 395 18.04 13.36 -1.78
CA SER A 395 17.19 14.50 -1.46
C SER A 395 16.21 14.74 -2.59
N ASN A 396 14.95 14.41 -2.35
CA ASN A 396 13.83 14.52 -3.30
C ASN A 396 12.93 15.69 -2.88
N ILE A 397 12.69 16.62 -3.79
CA ILE A 397 11.83 17.79 -3.56
C ILE A 397 10.70 17.74 -4.59
N THR A 398 9.49 17.54 -4.12
CA THR A 398 8.26 17.61 -4.92
C THR A 398 7.67 19.01 -4.82
N LYS A 399 7.42 19.66 -5.96
CA LYS A 399 6.81 20.99 -6.09
C LYS A 399 5.54 20.91 -6.92
N ASN A 400 4.70 21.94 -6.81
CA ASN A 400 3.44 22.05 -7.55
C ASN A 400 2.53 20.85 -7.32
N GLN A 401 2.53 20.31 -6.12
CA GLN A 401 1.67 19.16 -5.80
C GLN A 401 0.21 19.56 -6.01
N ILE A 402 -0.55 18.71 -6.71
CA ILE A 402 -1.96 18.97 -6.94
C ILE A 402 -2.71 18.53 -5.69
N VAL A 403 -3.34 19.49 -5.02
CA VAL A 403 -4.11 19.26 -3.80
C VAL A 403 -5.50 19.85 -3.94
N SER A 404 -6.48 19.19 -3.32
CA SER A 404 -7.87 19.64 -3.30
C SER A 404 -8.11 20.40 -2.00
N ILE A 405 -8.27 21.70 -2.06
CA ILE A 405 -8.54 22.55 -0.89
C ILE A 405 -10.02 22.84 -0.76
N ASP A 406 -10.55 22.82 0.46
CA ASP A 406 -11.93 23.20 0.74
C ASP A 406 -12.15 24.68 0.41
N VAL A 407 -13.31 24.98 -0.19
CA VAL A 407 -13.73 26.36 -0.48
C VAL A 407 -15.06 26.67 0.20
N PRO A 408 -15.35 27.94 0.49
CA PRO A 408 -16.63 28.33 1.06
C PRO A 408 -17.79 27.81 0.21
N LEU A 409 -18.79 27.18 0.84
CA LEU A 409 -19.95 26.61 0.16
C LEU A 409 -20.75 27.64 -0.64
N SER A 410 -20.64 28.93 -0.31
CA SER A 410 -21.21 30.04 -1.07
C SER A 410 -20.70 30.16 -2.52
N THR A 411 -19.55 29.53 -2.82
CA THR A 411 -19.02 29.43 -4.19
C THR A 411 -19.81 28.44 -5.07
N GLY A 412 -20.64 27.60 -4.47
CA GLY A 412 -21.33 26.49 -5.14
C GLY A 412 -20.49 25.21 -5.27
N TYR A 413 -19.26 25.20 -4.74
CA TYR A 413 -18.35 24.06 -4.76
C TYR A 413 -17.95 23.67 -3.32
N PHE A 414 -17.43 22.45 -3.17
CA PHE A 414 -16.90 21.95 -1.91
C PHE A 414 -15.37 22.12 -1.84
N ALA A 415 -14.70 21.98 -2.98
CA ALA A 415 -13.26 22.04 -3.06
C ALA A 415 -12.78 22.65 -4.39
N ASN A 416 -11.51 23.01 -4.45
CA ASN A 416 -10.80 23.48 -5.63
C ASN A 416 -9.45 22.77 -5.74
N ASN A 417 -9.14 22.21 -6.91
CA ASN A 417 -7.83 21.62 -7.17
C ASN A 417 -6.83 22.70 -7.57
N ILE A 418 -5.76 22.82 -6.81
CA ILE A 418 -4.68 23.77 -7.07
C ILE A 418 -3.31 23.12 -7.03
N ASN A 419 -2.34 23.73 -7.74
CA ASN A 419 -0.94 23.37 -7.56
C ASN A 419 -0.41 24.09 -6.32
N ALA A 420 -0.23 23.37 -5.24
CA ALA A 420 0.26 23.95 -4.00
C ALA A 420 1.14 22.96 -3.26
N GLY A 421 2.04 23.49 -2.47
CA GLY A 421 2.89 22.69 -1.63
C GLY A 421 4.24 22.30 -2.24
N LYS A 422 5.16 22.16 -1.30
CA LYS A 422 6.51 21.68 -1.53
C LYS A 422 6.86 20.72 -0.40
N ILE A 423 7.19 19.50 -0.79
CA ILE A 423 7.52 18.42 0.15
C ILE A 423 8.93 17.95 -0.13
N ALA A 424 9.77 17.93 0.89
CA ALA A 424 11.12 17.38 0.83
C ALA A 424 11.17 16.01 1.50
N ASN A 425 11.83 15.05 0.85
CA ASN A 425 12.19 13.76 1.40
C ASN A 425 13.71 13.60 1.32
N LYS A 426 14.37 13.45 2.46
CA LYS A 426 15.83 13.28 2.55
C LYS A 426 16.11 11.99 3.31
N GLY A 427 17.01 11.17 2.76
CA GLY A 427 17.26 9.88 3.40
C GLY A 427 18.62 9.28 3.06
N VAL A 428 18.89 8.22 3.79
CA VAL A 428 20.09 7.39 3.62
C VAL A 428 19.64 5.94 3.47
N GLU A 429 20.20 5.26 2.49
CA GLU A 429 20.05 3.82 2.29
C GLU A 429 21.42 3.17 2.31
N VAL A 430 21.54 2.06 3.04
CA VAL A 430 22.78 1.30 3.17
C VAL A 430 22.47 -0.18 2.99
N THR A 431 23.27 -0.83 2.14
CA THR A 431 23.30 -2.29 2.03
C THR A 431 24.70 -2.77 2.39
N LEU A 432 24.79 -3.62 3.41
CA LEU A 432 26.05 -4.24 3.87
C LEU A 432 25.96 -5.74 3.68
N GLY A 433 26.79 -6.29 2.80
CA GLY A 433 26.98 -7.73 2.66
C GLY A 433 28.30 -8.17 3.27
N LEU A 434 28.27 -9.20 4.09
CA LEU A 434 29.44 -9.81 4.72
C LEU A 434 29.48 -11.30 4.40
N THR A 435 30.68 -11.82 4.15
CA THR A 435 30.95 -13.27 4.12
C THR A 435 31.99 -13.57 5.19
N PRO A 436 31.58 -13.65 6.49
CA PRO A 436 32.54 -13.78 7.60
C PRO A 436 33.33 -15.07 7.58
N VAL A 437 32.70 -16.15 7.10
CA VAL A 437 33.31 -17.47 7.02
C VAL A 437 33.02 -18.08 5.66
N GLU A 438 34.07 -18.49 4.97
CA GLU A 438 33.98 -19.27 3.74
C GLU A 438 35.05 -20.34 3.74
N THR A 439 34.62 -21.60 3.75
CA THR A 439 35.46 -22.78 3.66
C THR A 439 34.96 -23.67 2.54
N ARG A 440 35.63 -24.79 2.28
CA ARG A 440 35.20 -25.74 1.26
C ARG A 440 33.76 -26.27 1.47
N ASP A 441 33.39 -26.50 2.74
CA ASP A 441 32.14 -27.18 3.09
C ASP A 441 31.12 -26.27 3.77
N PHE A 442 31.55 -25.11 4.32
CA PHE A 442 30.70 -24.19 5.07
C PHE A 442 30.88 -22.76 4.59
N LYS A 443 29.75 -22.07 4.39
CA LYS A 443 29.71 -20.65 4.06
C LYS A 443 28.66 -19.95 4.92
N TRP A 444 29.01 -18.78 5.45
CA TRP A 444 28.08 -17.86 6.11
C TRP A 444 28.10 -16.54 5.37
N ASP A 445 26.95 -16.16 4.85
CA ASP A 445 26.68 -14.85 4.28
C ASP A 445 25.69 -14.10 5.17
N LEU A 446 25.96 -12.82 5.43
CA LEU A 446 25.08 -11.90 6.14
C LEU A 446 24.85 -10.69 5.24
N ASP A 447 23.59 -10.38 4.95
CA ASP A 447 23.17 -9.20 4.20
C ASP A 447 22.28 -8.34 5.09
N ALA A 448 22.68 -7.10 5.35
CA ALA A 448 21.93 -6.12 6.12
C ALA A 448 21.53 -4.93 5.23
N THR A 449 20.28 -4.54 5.30
CA THR A 449 19.74 -3.34 4.65
C THR A 449 19.26 -2.36 5.71
N PHE A 450 19.53 -1.09 5.51
CA PHE A 450 19.07 0.00 6.38
C PHE A 450 18.54 1.13 5.52
N ALA A 451 17.38 1.69 5.88
CA ALA A 451 16.78 2.83 5.21
C ALA A 451 16.18 3.79 6.24
N SER A 452 16.54 5.07 6.13
CA SER A 452 15.94 6.16 6.91
C SER A 452 15.52 7.27 5.97
N ASN A 453 14.30 7.76 6.13
CA ASN A 453 13.72 8.86 5.35
C ASN A 453 13.09 9.89 6.26
N LYS A 454 13.47 11.15 6.10
CA LYS A 454 12.83 12.28 6.76
C LYS A 454 12.02 13.07 5.73
N GLN A 455 10.71 13.04 5.88
CA GLN A 455 9.80 13.89 5.13
C GLN A 455 9.60 15.23 5.84
N THR A 456 9.50 16.31 5.08
CA THR A 456 9.18 17.65 5.61
C THR A 456 8.29 18.40 4.62
N VAL A 457 7.20 18.94 5.09
CA VAL A 457 6.33 19.87 4.35
C VAL A 457 6.96 21.25 4.42
N GLU A 458 7.66 21.67 3.35
CA GLU A 458 8.37 22.94 3.34
C GLU A 458 7.41 24.12 3.08
N GLU A 459 6.42 23.92 2.18
CA GLU A 459 5.45 24.94 1.82
C GLU A 459 4.06 24.29 1.57
N LEU A 460 3.00 25.02 1.90
CA LEU A 460 1.61 24.72 1.54
C LEU A 460 1.05 25.86 0.67
N ALA A 461 -0.22 25.78 0.30
CA ALA A 461 -0.91 26.87 -0.39
C ALA A 461 -0.87 28.15 0.47
N GLU A 462 -0.85 29.32 -0.22
CA GLU A 462 -0.87 30.61 0.47
C GLU A 462 -2.06 30.72 1.44
N GLY A 463 -1.77 31.10 2.68
CA GLY A 463 -2.73 31.21 3.75
C GLY A 463 -3.10 29.90 4.48
N LEU A 464 -2.42 28.78 4.13
CA LEU A 464 -2.60 27.49 4.82
C LEU A 464 -1.34 27.15 5.63
N ASP A 465 -1.51 26.89 6.91
CA ASP A 465 -0.46 26.36 7.79
C ASP A 465 -0.53 24.84 7.92
N GLU A 466 -1.72 24.26 7.71
CA GLU A 466 -1.94 22.82 7.71
C GLU A 466 -2.96 22.41 6.63
N TYR A 467 -2.85 21.15 6.15
CA TYR A 467 -3.76 20.55 5.18
C TYR A 467 -4.13 19.13 5.59
N THR A 468 -5.44 18.84 5.63
CA THR A 468 -5.94 17.51 5.96
C THR A 468 -5.89 16.59 4.74
N LEU A 469 -5.05 15.54 4.81
CA LEU A 469 -4.89 14.53 3.75
C LEU A 469 -6.02 13.49 3.79
N THR A 470 -6.42 13.09 4.99
CA THR A 470 -7.55 12.18 5.19
C THR A 470 -8.18 12.40 6.56
N SER A 471 -9.48 12.13 6.66
CA SER A 471 -10.29 12.29 7.87
C SER A 471 -11.39 11.21 7.91
N GLY A 472 -12.17 11.20 8.99
CA GLY A 472 -13.38 10.38 9.10
C GLY A 472 -13.24 9.11 9.93
N LEU A 473 -12.10 8.93 10.62
CA LEU A 473 -11.86 7.81 11.53
C LEU A 473 -11.99 8.29 12.98
N SER A 474 -13.20 8.31 13.51
CA SER A 474 -13.46 8.69 14.92
C SER A 474 -12.79 10.02 15.34
N GLY A 475 -12.78 11.00 14.42
CA GLY A 475 -12.14 12.31 14.67
C GLY A 475 -10.64 12.35 14.39
N LEU A 476 -10.00 11.21 14.15
CA LEU A 476 -8.59 11.16 13.74
C LEU A 476 -8.41 11.72 12.33
N GLN A 477 -7.34 12.45 12.11
CA GLN A 477 -6.96 13.04 10.84
C GLN A 477 -5.48 12.77 10.57
N ILE A 478 -5.13 12.63 9.29
CA ILE A 478 -3.74 12.73 8.84
C ILE A 478 -3.56 14.08 8.20
N LYS A 479 -2.62 14.87 8.71
CA LYS A 479 -2.37 16.22 8.21
C LYS A 479 -0.93 16.41 7.75
N ALA A 480 -0.79 17.29 6.78
CA ALA A 480 0.45 17.95 6.40
C ALA A 480 0.49 19.32 7.06
N ALA A 481 1.41 19.54 8.00
CA ALA A 481 1.63 20.85 8.63
C ALA A 481 2.98 21.40 8.19
N LYS A 482 3.07 22.70 7.94
CA LYS A 482 4.29 23.36 7.48
C LYS A 482 5.41 23.22 8.52
N GLY A 483 6.57 22.73 8.10
CA GLY A 483 7.75 22.46 8.92
C GLY A 483 7.81 21.03 9.46
N ASP A 484 6.71 20.28 9.41
CA ASP A 484 6.59 18.93 9.96
C ASP A 484 6.55 17.85 8.88
N SER A 485 6.60 16.59 9.33
CA SER A 485 6.22 15.40 8.54
C SER A 485 4.70 15.23 8.55
N PHE A 486 4.16 14.33 7.72
CA PHE A 486 2.77 13.91 7.84
C PHE A 486 2.53 13.29 9.20
N GLY A 487 1.56 13.85 9.94
CA GLY A 487 1.27 13.48 11.32
C GLY A 487 -0.16 13.01 11.51
N LEU A 488 -0.34 12.18 12.55
CA LEU A 488 -1.65 11.87 13.12
C LEU A 488 -2.09 13.01 14.01
N TYR A 489 -3.30 13.52 13.81
CA TYR A 489 -3.93 14.58 14.58
C TYR A 489 -5.29 14.13 15.08
N GLY A 490 -5.63 14.53 16.30
CA GLY A 490 -6.90 14.16 16.89
C GLY A 490 -7.12 14.80 18.27
N THR A 491 -7.97 14.16 19.05
CA THR A 491 -8.21 14.54 20.44
C THR A 491 -7.12 13.96 21.33
N GLY A 492 -6.40 14.84 22.02
CA GLY A 492 -5.36 14.50 22.98
C GLY A 492 -5.79 14.77 24.42
N TRP A 493 -4.96 14.34 25.38
CA TRP A 493 -5.16 14.62 26.79
C TRP A 493 -4.65 16.02 27.13
N LYS A 494 -5.46 16.78 27.86
CA LYS A 494 -5.05 18.09 28.37
C LYS A 494 -3.99 17.90 29.45
N ARG A 495 -2.93 18.71 29.39
CA ARG A 495 -1.82 18.71 30.34
C ARG A 495 -1.54 20.10 30.84
N ASP A 496 -0.99 20.19 32.09
CA ASP A 496 -0.40 21.41 32.61
C ASP A 496 0.99 21.67 31.98
N ASP A 497 1.62 22.79 32.38
CA ASP A 497 2.97 23.17 31.88
C ASP A 497 4.09 22.24 32.34
N GLN A 498 3.81 21.33 33.30
CA GLN A 498 4.75 20.33 33.81
C GLN A 498 4.53 18.96 33.14
N GLY A 499 3.52 18.83 32.27
CA GLY A 499 3.17 17.61 31.54
C GLY A 499 2.21 16.68 32.30
N ASN A 500 1.71 17.05 33.47
CA ASN A 500 0.74 16.24 34.22
C ASN A 500 -0.63 16.29 33.53
N TYR A 501 -1.36 15.18 33.55
CA TYR A 501 -2.74 15.14 33.04
C TYR A 501 -3.65 16.04 33.86
N VAL A 502 -4.47 16.87 33.19
CA VAL A 502 -5.53 17.65 33.85
C VAL A 502 -6.75 16.73 33.97
N ILE A 503 -7.22 16.59 35.21
CA ILE A 503 -8.34 15.73 35.61
C ILE A 503 -9.57 16.55 35.85
N ASN A 504 -10.70 16.07 35.38
CA ASN A 504 -11.99 16.67 35.62
C ASN A 504 -12.41 16.51 37.09
N SER A 505 -12.65 17.63 37.76
CA SER A 505 -12.95 17.69 39.21
C SER A 505 -14.26 17.01 39.63
N LYS A 506 -15.12 16.61 38.68
CA LYS A 506 -16.39 15.93 38.95
C LYS A 506 -16.36 14.44 38.66
N THR A 507 -15.53 14.01 37.71
CA THR A 507 -15.56 12.63 37.22
C THR A 507 -14.31 11.84 37.54
N GLY A 508 -13.20 12.52 37.93
CA GLY A 508 -11.90 11.87 38.13
C GLY A 508 -11.23 11.40 36.85
N LEU A 509 -11.77 11.75 35.65
CA LEU A 509 -11.27 11.34 34.35
C LEU A 509 -10.44 12.46 33.72
N ARG A 510 -9.54 12.07 32.79
CA ARG A 510 -8.69 13.02 32.04
C ARG A 510 -9.53 13.98 31.20
N GLU A 511 -9.19 15.28 31.23
CA GLU A 511 -9.73 16.23 30.27
C GLU A 511 -9.07 16.09 28.89
N THR A 512 -9.80 16.50 27.86
CA THR A 512 -9.35 16.40 26.47
C THR A 512 -9.13 17.76 25.83
N VAL A 513 -8.28 17.79 24.81
CA VAL A 513 -8.04 18.93 23.92
C VAL A 513 -8.05 18.45 22.47
N ASN A 514 -8.68 19.22 21.59
CA ASN A 514 -8.82 18.84 20.19
C ASN A 514 -7.65 19.32 19.34
N ASN A 515 -7.50 18.68 18.17
CA ASN A 515 -6.53 19.06 17.13
C ASN A 515 -5.06 19.02 17.60
N VAL A 516 -4.70 18.01 18.37
CA VAL A 516 -3.33 17.79 18.86
C VAL A 516 -2.60 16.86 17.88
N ARG A 517 -1.32 17.15 17.62
CA ARG A 517 -0.43 16.22 16.91
C ARG A 517 -0.09 15.05 17.84
N LEU A 518 -0.46 13.84 17.42
CA LEU A 518 -0.37 12.62 18.22
C LEU A 518 0.80 11.73 17.84
N GLY A 519 1.41 11.95 16.69
CA GLY A 519 2.59 11.20 16.26
C GLY A 519 2.86 11.30 14.77
N ASP A 520 3.96 10.66 14.35
CA ASP A 520 4.40 10.56 12.96
C ASP A 520 3.83 9.31 12.30
N VAL A 521 3.46 9.41 11.02
CA VAL A 521 3.00 8.26 10.23
C VAL A 521 4.17 7.37 9.80
N TYR A 522 5.33 7.98 9.54
CA TYR A 522 6.50 7.28 9.02
C TYR A 522 7.45 6.81 10.12
N PRO A 523 8.14 5.69 9.92
CA PRO A 523 9.20 5.26 10.85
C PRO A 523 10.44 6.16 10.73
N ASP A 524 11.26 6.18 11.78
CA ASP A 524 12.59 6.81 11.76
C ASP A 524 13.53 6.04 10.86
N PHE A 525 13.48 4.70 10.94
CA PHE A 525 14.21 3.81 10.03
C PHE A 525 13.57 2.42 9.95
N THR A 526 13.94 1.72 8.88
CA THR A 526 13.69 0.28 8.71
C THR A 526 15.01 -0.45 8.46
N MET A 527 15.13 -1.70 8.94
CA MET A 527 16.32 -2.51 8.77
C MET A 527 15.96 -3.98 8.57
N GLY A 528 16.58 -4.61 7.57
CA GLY A 528 16.50 -6.05 7.36
C GLY A 528 17.86 -6.72 7.55
N ILE A 529 17.93 -7.84 8.27
CA ILE A 529 19.16 -8.61 8.48
C ILE A 529 18.89 -10.05 8.05
N ASN A 530 19.44 -10.43 6.91
CA ASN A 530 19.36 -11.79 6.39
C ASN A 530 20.64 -12.55 6.67
N ASN A 531 20.53 -13.71 7.30
CA ASN A 531 21.64 -14.64 7.52
C ASN A 531 21.42 -15.88 6.68
N THR A 532 22.44 -16.30 5.94
CA THR A 532 22.44 -17.52 5.14
C THR A 532 23.64 -18.40 5.49
N PHE A 533 23.34 -19.60 5.97
CA PHE A 533 24.35 -20.62 6.30
C PHE A 533 24.24 -21.77 5.31
N THR A 534 25.31 -22.07 4.64
CA THR A 534 25.38 -23.20 3.70
C THR A 534 26.40 -24.22 4.19
N TYR A 535 25.97 -25.48 4.36
CA TYR A 535 26.83 -26.59 4.74
C TYR A 535 26.52 -27.86 3.94
N LYS A 536 27.47 -28.32 3.12
CA LYS A 536 27.39 -29.57 2.34
C LYS A 536 26.06 -29.79 1.62
N GLY A 537 25.52 -28.72 1.02
CA GLY A 537 24.24 -28.77 0.29
C GLY A 537 23.00 -28.46 1.11
N VAL A 538 23.10 -28.34 2.45
CA VAL A 538 22.07 -27.78 3.32
C VAL A 538 22.23 -26.28 3.33
N THR A 539 21.16 -25.53 3.10
CA THR A 539 21.12 -24.08 3.23
C THR A 539 20.02 -23.68 4.23
N LEU A 540 20.41 -22.96 5.28
CA LEU A 540 19.50 -22.32 6.23
C LEU A 540 19.61 -20.81 6.05
N SER A 541 18.49 -20.16 5.77
CA SER A 541 18.41 -18.68 5.74
C SER A 541 17.31 -18.18 6.65
N PHE A 542 17.53 -17.05 7.31
CA PHE A 542 16.49 -16.36 8.06
C PHE A 542 16.66 -14.84 8.00
N LEU A 543 15.51 -14.16 7.95
CA LEU A 543 15.40 -12.70 7.88
C LEU A 543 14.82 -12.15 9.18
N ILE A 544 15.57 -11.26 9.82
CA ILE A 544 15.08 -10.39 10.91
C ILE A 544 14.70 -9.05 10.28
N ASP A 545 13.48 -8.62 10.52
CA ASP A 545 12.91 -7.37 10.03
C ASP A 545 12.63 -6.44 11.20
N ILE A 546 13.12 -5.21 11.11
CA ILE A 546 13.10 -4.20 12.16
C ILE A 546 12.49 -2.92 11.61
N ARG A 547 11.49 -2.42 12.30
CA ARG A 547 10.95 -1.07 12.14
C ARG A 547 11.14 -0.32 13.45
N HIS A 548 11.66 0.90 13.39
CA HIS A 548 11.79 1.79 14.53
C HIS A 548 11.06 3.11 14.28
N GLY A 549 10.28 3.54 15.25
CA GLY A 549 9.51 4.78 15.16
C GLY A 549 8.21 4.63 14.36
N GLY A 550 7.54 5.75 14.17
CA GLY A 550 6.19 5.86 13.65
C GLY A 550 5.14 5.57 14.71
N SER A 551 3.93 6.00 14.43
CA SER A 551 2.77 5.86 15.31
C SER A 551 1.65 5.11 14.63
N LEU A 552 0.91 4.31 15.39
CA LEU A 552 -0.23 3.53 14.93
C LEU A 552 -1.43 3.79 15.84
N TYR A 553 -2.51 4.32 15.29
CA TYR A 553 -3.82 4.32 15.94
C TYR A 553 -4.48 2.97 15.74
N SER A 554 -5.05 2.38 16.80
CA SER A 554 -5.77 1.12 16.71
C SER A 554 -7.19 1.21 17.26
N GLU A 555 -8.15 1.10 16.36
CA GLU A 555 -9.57 0.96 16.71
C GLU A 555 -9.88 -0.42 17.33
N THR A 556 -9.18 -1.47 16.89
CA THR A 556 -9.33 -2.81 17.49
C THR A 556 -8.97 -2.80 18.97
N VAL A 557 -7.83 -2.19 19.33
CA VAL A 557 -7.42 -2.10 20.73
C VAL A 557 -8.35 -1.19 21.53
N ALA A 558 -8.79 -0.06 20.94
CA ALA A 558 -9.78 0.82 21.52
C ALA A 558 -11.06 0.04 21.90
N ASN A 559 -11.59 -0.72 20.97
CA ASN A 559 -12.80 -1.52 21.19
C ASN A 559 -12.59 -2.63 22.24
N LEU A 560 -11.45 -3.34 22.21
CA LEU A 560 -11.11 -4.38 23.21
C LEU A 560 -11.04 -3.81 24.63
N ARG A 561 -10.44 -2.64 24.81
CA ARG A 561 -10.37 -1.95 26.10
C ARG A 561 -11.72 -1.42 26.54
N SER A 562 -12.44 -0.75 25.65
CA SER A 562 -13.76 -0.18 25.95
C SER A 562 -14.78 -1.25 26.34
N SER A 563 -14.72 -2.44 25.73
CA SER A 563 -15.57 -3.59 26.07
C SER A 563 -15.04 -4.40 27.25
N GLY A 564 -13.87 -4.07 27.81
CA GLY A 564 -13.25 -4.78 28.94
C GLY A 564 -12.69 -6.15 28.57
N LEU A 565 -12.43 -6.43 27.29
CA LEU A 565 -11.87 -7.71 26.80
C LEU A 565 -10.35 -7.71 26.78
N ALA A 566 -9.69 -6.56 26.75
CA ALA A 566 -8.25 -6.45 26.82
C ALA A 566 -7.72 -6.85 28.21
N ALA A 567 -6.58 -7.56 28.25
CA ALA A 567 -6.02 -8.09 29.50
C ALA A 567 -5.71 -7.00 30.53
N GLU A 568 -5.22 -5.86 30.08
CA GLU A 568 -4.90 -4.71 30.94
C GLU A 568 -6.11 -4.10 31.65
N THR A 569 -7.34 -4.35 31.16
CA THR A 569 -8.56 -3.86 31.78
C THR A 569 -8.93 -4.58 33.09
N ILE A 570 -8.20 -5.64 33.44
CA ILE A 570 -8.36 -6.35 34.72
C ILE A 570 -7.81 -5.50 35.88
N ALA A 571 -6.80 -4.65 35.61
CA ALA A 571 -6.19 -3.81 36.64
C ALA A 571 -7.25 -2.93 37.34
N HIS A 572 -7.17 -2.88 38.67
CA HIS A 572 -8.01 -2.06 39.53
C HIS A 572 -9.52 -2.36 39.51
N ARG A 573 -9.97 -3.47 38.86
CA ARG A 573 -11.41 -3.81 38.81
C ARG A 573 -12.03 -4.05 40.18
N GLU A 574 -11.27 -4.64 41.09
CA GLU A 574 -11.72 -5.02 42.43
C GLU A 574 -11.36 -3.97 43.49
N ASP A 575 -10.69 -2.87 43.09
CA ASP A 575 -10.31 -1.81 44.02
C ASP A 575 -11.55 -1.01 44.42
N ALA A 576 -11.64 -0.66 45.73
CA ALA A 576 -12.75 0.10 46.26
C ALA A 576 -12.84 1.51 45.67
N SER A 577 -11.70 2.05 45.26
CA SER A 577 -11.61 3.33 44.55
C SER A 577 -10.30 3.39 43.75
N PHE A 578 -10.34 3.99 42.57
CA PHE A 578 -9.17 4.30 41.75
C PHE A 578 -9.10 5.82 41.50
N ILE A 579 -7.96 6.41 41.80
CA ILE A 579 -7.68 7.82 41.55
C ILE A 579 -6.64 7.91 40.44
N GLU A 580 -7.01 8.49 39.30
CA GLU A 580 -6.11 8.70 38.16
C GLU A 580 -5.01 9.70 38.55
N PRO A 581 -3.72 9.38 38.37
CA PRO A 581 -2.64 10.35 38.59
C PRO A 581 -2.77 11.58 37.71
N GLY A 582 -2.69 12.76 38.32
CA GLY A 582 -2.80 14.03 37.61
C GLY A 582 -3.13 15.19 38.52
N VAL A 583 -3.54 16.30 37.90
CA VAL A 583 -3.85 17.56 38.61
C VAL A 583 -5.24 18.07 38.24
N ILE A 584 -5.87 18.80 39.14
CA ILE A 584 -7.15 19.46 38.94
C ILE A 584 -6.88 20.97 38.85
N LEU A 585 -7.40 21.60 37.79
CA LEU A 585 -7.36 23.03 37.61
C LEU A 585 -8.41 23.68 38.57
N GLN A 586 -7.97 24.62 39.37
CA GLN A 586 -8.80 25.38 40.30
C GLN A 586 -9.31 26.67 39.65
N ASP A 587 -10.33 27.30 40.25
CA ASP A 587 -10.95 28.51 39.73
C ASP A 587 -9.99 29.74 39.71
N ASP A 588 -8.96 29.69 40.54
CA ASP A 588 -7.90 30.73 40.61
C ASP A 588 -6.78 30.52 39.57
N GLY A 589 -6.89 29.49 38.74
CA GLY A 589 -5.89 29.14 37.71
C GLY A 589 -4.71 28.31 38.24
N THR A 590 -4.70 27.92 39.53
CA THR A 590 -3.67 27.04 40.09
C THR A 590 -4.04 25.56 39.91
N TYR A 591 -3.05 24.69 40.07
CA TYR A 591 -3.26 23.23 40.00
C TYR A 591 -3.05 22.59 41.37
N ARG A 592 -3.92 21.66 41.74
CA ARG A 592 -3.75 20.78 42.90
C ARG A 592 -3.68 19.30 42.45
N PRO A 593 -3.05 18.42 43.24
CA PRO A 593 -3.12 17.00 42.97
C PRO A 593 -4.55 16.46 42.88
N ASN A 594 -4.80 15.50 41.98
CA ASN A 594 -6.11 14.85 41.89
C ASN A 594 -6.38 13.96 43.12
N ASP A 595 -7.55 14.17 43.72
CA ASP A 595 -8.08 13.39 44.86
C ASP A 595 -9.49 12.82 44.55
N VAL A 596 -9.96 12.99 43.32
CA VAL A 596 -11.29 12.56 42.90
C VAL A 596 -11.20 11.14 42.30
N PRO A 597 -11.89 10.17 42.92
CA PRO A 597 -11.93 8.82 42.38
C PRO A 597 -12.82 8.75 41.14
N VAL A 598 -12.47 7.85 40.19
CA VAL A 598 -13.36 7.52 39.10
C VAL A 598 -14.55 6.71 39.63
N LYS A 599 -15.69 6.84 38.96
CA LYS A 599 -16.93 6.17 39.35
C LYS A 599 -16.83 4.64 39.28
N SER A 600 -16.17 4.13 38.24
CA SER A 600 -15.91 2.71 38.03
C SER A 600 -14.76 2.50 37.04
N MET A 601 -14.12 1.35 37.07
CA MET A 601 -13.12 0.98 36.06
C MET A 601 -13.73 0.79 34.67
N GLN A 602 -15.02 0.51 34.57
CA GLN A 602 -15.73 0.53 33.29
C GLN A 602 -15.76 1.96 32.71
N ASP A 603 -16.17 2.97 33.50
CA ASP A 603 -16.18 4.36 33.05
C ASP A 603 -14.77 4.83 32.67
N TYR A 604 -13.76 4.43 33.46
CA TYR A 604 -12.36 4.74 33.17
C TYR A 604 -11.92 4.20 31.79
N TRP A 605 -12.08 2.88 31.56
CA TRP A 605 -11.63 2.27 30.30
C TRP A 605 -12.46 2.71 29.12
N GLN A 606 -13.78 2.93 29.28
CA GLN A 606 -14.62 3.52 28.23
C GLN A 606 -14.22 4.93 27.87
N HIS A 607 -13.71 5.72 28.83
CA HIS A 607 -13.21 7.06 28.57
C HIS A 607 -11.82 7.03 27.91
N ILE A 608 -10.86 6.31 28.49
CA ILE A 608 -9.48 6.24 27.98
C ILE A 608 -9.42 5.64 26.57
N SER A 609 -10.26 4.65 26.30
CA SER A 609 -10.27 3.91 25.02
C SER A 609 -11.40 4.33 24.10
N ASN A 610 -12.13 5.39 24.42
CA ASN A 610 -13.12 5.94 23.48
C ASN A 610 -12.41 6.26 22.15
N SER A 611 -12.99 5.81 21.06
CA SER A 611 -12.40 6.03 19.72
C SER A 611 -12.24 7.51 19.39
N SER A 612 -13.08 8.38 19.99
CA SER A 612 -12.96 9.84 19.85
C SER A 612 -11.87 10.46 20.74
N ASN A 613 -11.34 9.75 21.74
CA ASN A 613 -10.20 10.16 22.55
C ASN A 613 -8.92 9.54 21.95
N ASN A 614 -8.52 10.04 20.79
CA ASN A 614 -7.58 9.37 19.90
C ASN A 614 -6.23 9.05 20.55
N GLU A 615 -5.68 9.96 21.41
CA GLU A 615 -4.37 9.76 22.05
C GLU A 615 -4.30 8.47 22.88
N GLY A 616 -5.39 8.08 23.53
CA GLY A 616 -5.45 6.84 24.32
C GLY A 616 -5.24 5.55 23.50
N ASN A 617 -5.37 5.65 22.18
CA ASN A 617 -5.31 4.55 21.23
C ASN A 617 -4.17 4.66 20.21
N ILE A 618 -3.21 5.56 20.47
CA ILE A 618 -1.99 5.74 19.69
C ILE A 618 -0.86 4.93 20.32
N TYR A 619 -0.17 4.14 19.53
CA TYR A 619 0.94 3.28 19.93
C TYR A 619 2.18 3.55 19.09
N ASN A 620 3.34 3.26 19.67
CA ASN A 620 4.59 3.20 18.92
C ASN A 620 4.54 2.00 17.96
N ALA A 621 4.71 2.24 16.66
CA ALA A 621 4.62 1.21 15.61
C ALA A 621 5.94 0.42 15.41
N SER A 622 6.90 0.54 16.34
CA SER A 622 8.18 -0.19 16.26
C SER A 622 7.98 -1.69 16.49
N PHE A 623 8.73 -2.49 15.75
CA PHE A 623 8.75 -3.94 15.94
C PHE A 623 10.09 -4.57 15.54
N VAL A 624 10.29 -5.79 16.01
CA VAL A 624 11.31 -6.73 15.53
C VAL A 624 10.62 -8.05 15.22
N LYS A 625 10.74 -8.56 13.99
CA LYS A 625 10.09 -9.79 13.53
C LYS A 625 11.08 -10.78 12.93
N LEU A 626 10.86 -12.07 13.21
CA LEU A 626 11.42 -13.14 12.39
C LEU A 626 10.53 -13.30 11.16
N ARG A 627 10.94 -12.65 10.06
CA ARG A 627 10.12 -12.49 8.86
C ARG A 627 10.04 -13.76 8.03
N GLU A 628 11.17 -14.43 7.86
CA GLU A 628 11.28 -15.60 7.02
C GLU A 628 12.32 -16.56 7.57
N VAL A 629 12.05 -17.84 7.48
CA VAL A 629 13.02 -18.93 7.66
C VAL A 629 12.90 -19.89 6.50
N GLN A 630 13.99 -20.14 5.83
CA GLN A 630 14.09 -21.10 4.74
C GLN A 630 15.13 -22.17 5.06
N LEU A 631 14.76 -23.43 4.92
CA LEU A 631 15.66 -24.55 5.00
C LEU A 631 15.58 -25.36 3.70
N SER A 632 16.69 -25.53 3.01
CA SER A 632 16.74 -26.28 1.77
C SER A 632 17.91 -27.25 1.72
N TYR A 633 17.74 -28.30 0.91
CA TYR A 633 18.79 -29.29 0.63
C TYR A 633 18.91 -29.54 -0.87
N SER A 634 20.10 -29.29 -1.38
CA SER A 634 20.48 -29.58 -2.75
C SER A 634 21.10 -30.98 -2.86
N PHE A 635 20.41 -31.88 -3.49
CA PHE A 635 20.88 -33.25 -3.65
C PHE A 635 22.10 -33.33 -4.60
N PRO A 636 23.12 -34.14 -4.27
CA PRO A 636 24.33 -34.24 -5.08
C PRO A 636 24.02 -34.64 -6.55
N ARG A 637 24.46 -33.84 -7.50
CA ARG A 637 24.21 -34.07 -8.94
C ARG A 637 24.68 -35.46 -9.42
N LYS A 638 25.67 -36.05 -8.73
CA LYS A 638 26.14 -37.40 -9.03
C LYS A 638 25.06 -38.49 -8.93
N TRP A 639 24.01 -38.29 -8.13
CA TRP A 639 22.90 -39.22 -7.97
C TRP A 639 21.97 -39.24 -9.19
N PHE A 640 22.00 -38.20 -10.02
CA PHE A 640 21.11 -38.02 -11.18
C PHE A 640 21.81 -38.18 -12.53
N LYS A 641 23.08 -38.65 -12.57
CA LYS A 641 23.86 -38.75 -13.80
C LYS A 641 23.19 -39.57 -14.90
N SER A 642 22.46 -40.63 -14.52
CA SER A 642 21.81 -41.57 -15.45
C SER A 642 20.32 -41.35 -15.58
N PHE A 643 19.77 -40.24 -15.01
CA PHE A 643 18.35 -39.99 -14.98
C PHE A 643 18.00 -38.71 -15.80
N PHE A 644 16.75 -38.62 -16.25
CA PHE A 644 16.29 -37.43 -16.99
C PHE A 644 16.28 -36.15 -16.13
N VAL A 645 16.14 -36.28 -14.79
CA VAL A 645 16.29 -35.19 -13.83
C VAL A 645 17.78 -34.91 -13.63
N LYS A 646 18.21 -33.64 -13.75
CA LYS A 646 19.62 -33.24 -13.63
C LYS A 646 20.00 -32.67 -12.27
N SER A 647 19.02 -32.16 -11.52
CA SER A 647 19.17 -31.67 -10.16
C SER A 647 17.84 -31.81 -9.42
N LEU A 648 17.93 -31.94 -8.10
CA LEU A 648 16.79 -31.94 -7.18
C LEU A 648 17.17 -31.09 -5.98
N ASP A 649 16.33 -30.12 -5.67
CA ASP A 649 16.41 -29.29 -4.48
C ASP A 649 15.08 -29.43 -3.74
N LEU A 650 15.14 -29.68 -2.45
CA LEU A 650 13.97 -29.73 -1.58
C LEU A 650 14.09 -28.61 -0.56
N GLY A 651 13.06 -27.79 -0.44
CA GLY A 651 13.05 -26.65 0.48
C GLY A 651 11.76 -26.57 1.27
N PHE A 652 11.89 -26.06 2.49
CA PHE A 652 10.82 -25.65 3.36
C PHE A 652 10.99 -24.14 3.65
N GLU A 653 9.90 -23.39 3.53
CA GLU A 653 9.88 -21.96 3.80
C GLU A 653 8.71 -21.63 4.71
N ALA A 654 8.95 -20.77 5.71
CA ALA A 654 7.94 -20.26 6.60
C ALA A 654 8.11 -18.74 6.75
N ARG A 655 7.00 -18.02 6.72
CA ARG A 655 6.96 -16.55 6.78
C ARG A 655 6.15 -16.04 7.94
N ASN A 656 6.48 -14.84 8.42
CA ASN A 656 5.81 -14.15 9.52
C ASN A 656 5.70 -15.02 10.78
N LEU A 657 6.81 -15.71 11.10
CA LEU A 657 6.83 -16.75 12.13
C LEU A 657 6.70 -16.23 13.54
N TRP A 658 7.29 -15.08 13.84
CA TRP A 658 7.39 -14.60 15.20
C TRP A 658 7.58 -13.09 15.28
N ILE A 659 6.75 -12.44 16.10
CA ILE A 659 6.97 -11.06 16.54
C ILE A 659 7.84 -11.16 17.79
N ILE A 660 9.14 -10.86 17.64
CA ILE A 660 10.12 -10.94 18.74
C ILE A 660 9.88 -9.82 19.73
N LYS A 661 9.55 -8.61 19.22
CA LYS A 661 9.24 -7.43 20.02
C LYS A 661 8.27 -6.53 19.26
N ASP A 662 7.28 -6.00 19.98
CA ASP A 662 6.36 -4.97 19.52
C ASP A 662 6.03 -3.99 20.66
N HIS A 663 5.24 -2.99 20.33
CA HIS A 663 4.73 -1.99 21.28
C HIS A 663 3.21 -1.77 21.09
N VAL A 664 2.60 -2.48 20.15
CA VAL A 664 1.16 -2.43 19.91
C VAL A 664 0.52 -3.67 20.50
N PRO A 665 -0.33 -3.57 21.52
CA PRO A 665 -0.94 -4.75 22.13
C PRO A 665 -2.00 -5.34 21.20
N HIS A 666 -2.20 -6.66 21.27
CA HIS A 666 -3.33 -7.42 20.71
C HIS A 666 -3.43 -7.50 19.17
N ILE A 667 -2.70 -6.73 18.42
CA ILE A 667 -2.73 -6.72 16.93
C ILE A 667 -1.31 -6.78 16.36
N ASP A 668 -1.23 -7.09 15.07
CA ASP A 668 0.03 -6.96 14.32
C ASP A 668 0.37 -5.46 14.11
N PRO A 669 1.57 -4.98 14.50
CA PRO A 669 1.98 -3.58 14.34
C PRO A 669 2.08 -3.11 12.88
N GLU A 670 2.03 -4.02 11.90
CA GLU A 670 1.98 -3.67 10.47
C GLU A 670 0.55 -3.56 9.92
N ALA A 671 -0.47 -3.82 10.74
CA ALA A 671 -1.85 -3.69 10.32
C ALA A 671 -2.11 -2.25 9.83
N ASN A 672 -2.66 -2.13 8.62
CA ASN A 672 -2.94 -0.83 8.00
C ASN A 672 -4.27 -0.89 7.25
N PHE A 673 -5.19 -0.03 7.63
CA PHE A 673 -6.54 0.03 7.05
C PHE A 673 -6.53 0.54 5.60
N PHE A 674 -5.68 1.52 5.29
CA PHE A 674 -5.69 2.18 3.98
C PHE A 674 -4.87 1.46 2.91
N GLY A 675 -4.10 0.42 3.26
CA GLY A 675 -3.19 -0.26 2.34
C GLY A 675 -1.94 0.56 1.97
N PRO A 676 -0.99 -0.03 1.24
CA PRO A 676 0.33 0.58 0.99
C PRO A 676 0.32 1.76 0.00
N SER A 677 -0.74 1.92 -0.79
CA SER A 677 -0.82 2.94 -1.86
C SER A 677 -1.49 4.25 -1.45
N GLN A 678 -2.01 4.35 -0.23
CA GLN A 678 -2.71 5.54 0.26
C GLN A 678 -1.92 6.23 1.37
N ILE A 679 -2.04 7.56 1.47
CA ILE A 679 -1.40 8.42 2.48
C ILE A 679 -1.97 8.17 3.89
N GLY A 680 -2.47 6.99 4.15
CA GLY A 680 -3.16 6.59 5.36
C GLY A 680 -2.41 5.55 6.19
N GLY A 681 -1.09 5.52 6.15
CA GLY A 681 -0.30 4.73 7.10
C GLY A 681 -0.56 5.16 8.54
N GLY A 682 -0.28 4.26 9.50
CA GLY A 682 -0.42 4.58 10.92
C GLY A 682 -1.85 4.48 11.47
N VAL A 683 -2.79 3.83 10.74
CA VAL A 683 -4.16 3.60 11.19
C VAL A 683 -4.55 2.14 10.99
N GLU A 684 -4.99 1.50 12.06
CA GLU A 684 -5.61 0.19 12.05
C GLU A 684 -7.08 0.31 12.46
N PHE A 685 -7.97 -0.35 11.73
CA PHE A 685 -9.41 -0.25 11.95
C PHE A 685 -10.09 -1.62 11.80
N ASN A 686 -10.21 -2.35 12.93
CA ASN A 686 -10.82 -3.68 13.00
C ASN A 686 -10.26 -4.63 11.91
N SER A 687 -8.93 -4.65 11.81
CA SER A 687 -8.22 -5.45 10.81
C SER A 687 -8.13 -6.90 11.26
N ILE A 688 -8.59 -7.81 10.41
CA ILE A 688 -8.45 -9.25 10.66
C ILE A 688 -6.99 -9.64 10.38
N PRO A 689 -6.37 -10.47 11.23
CA PRO A 689 -5.01 -10.98 10.99
C PRO A 689 -4.90 -11.65 9.61
N SER A 690 -3.80 -11.39 8.89
CA SER A 690 -3.52 -11.91 7.55
C SER A 690 -2.61 -13.14 7.59
#